data_11d1f39463c91c73d2637da85fa38422
#
_entry.id   11d1f39463c91c73d2637da85fa38422
#
_cell.length_a   1.000
_cell.length_b   1.000
_cell.length_c   1.000
_cell.angle_alpha   90.00
_cell.angle_beta   90.00
_cell.angle_gamma   90.00
#
_symmetry.space_group_name_H-M   'P 1'
#
loop_
_entity.id
_entity.type
_entity.pdbx_description
1 polymer ?
#
loop_
_entity_poly.entity_id
_entity_poly.type
_entity_poly.pdbx_seq_one_letter_code
_entity_poly.pdbx_strand_id
1 'polypeptide(L)'
;MVKFVAEFKDRHGLDSEARIKSFGEKLAQEYCRPLFCGFGGISDHARNSWLLVTPEEWRFIRREDDYPLDYPIDLGRNDGRRLLGRTILRLETDLNKPNAALVPLETVNPTRLADQTWQDIWLASGEQPEACLATFIEILIFKFLSDLGALKANPSGIPLDFETVISKPADRILRYYFETVRPEIRRLFPVGPDGTSVINGIVFDPASKDQGRLFLQILERFRAFGSLKKIDPEFKSRIFERFLKKSLAVKNWGQYFTPRNVVKAMVEMSGIEHLTPGSVVADPACGVGGFLLEPLMNKRPHDFRTVESKALRYCGWDRDDKTIILAKANMLVHLSEALEQDPIGAIPRIAKAVNTTFHVHRGLTGSMEQAPANAFDLVMTNPPYVTRGTGKQREFLHEHAGYYAVGGSGVENLFTQLVINGLKPNARGLLIVPDGLLLRHSERPLRAHILKTCTLEAVVSLPVNTFYSTPKKTYVLVIRKKQKAGDRQTDPVFTYLVGNIGETLDAKRFVIAENDLPPMASLFRLFQGNPKEFATTDPRCKLFPAARFDPDDHWLVNKWWTLEERQRLGDVEAECFVGPGELSALLQETAGALGAHAKGLRGLEHHVSIRRTVTVALADRRYFHMSIGKRVLRRELFHAVKGQVPLYSANVKPGKEHGWIDKSNIDDFSHPSLLWSIDSDFNISVRKKDETFATTDHCGRLKVLDDALDPAYCHAAIVYGYGRTFGFDRVTRPSLTRMAKVTFRVPVTESGLFDLEAQQDLAREYVAIGDAVQGAEDSLSALAVLKPRADLPNDAEDLGTHGLGQAEGVGVISATPLSSEGRRARPRR
;
A
#
# COMPACT_ATOMS: atom_id res chain seq x y z
N MET A 1 -14.32 -28.07 9.04
CA MET A 1 -14.42 -28.01 7.56
C MET A 1 -13.03 -28.23 7.00
N VAL A 2 -12.87 -29.14 6.06
CA VAL A 2 -11.57 -29.41 5.41
C VAL A 2 -11.33 -28.29 4.39
N LYS A 3 -10.23 -27.56 4.55
CA LYS A 3 -9.91 -26.40 3.71
C LYS A 3 -9.04 -26.73 2.51
N PHE A 4 -8.30 -27.83 2.62
CA PHE A 4 -7.34 -28.25 1.63
C PHE A 4 -7.09 -29.76 1.74
N VAL A 5 -7.00 -30.44 0.62
CA VAL A 5 -6.61 -31.86 0.52
C VAL A 5 -5.35 -31.94 -0.32
N ALA A 6 -4.31 -32.60 0.21
CA ALA A 6 -3.07 -32.85 -0.54
C ALA A 6 -2.80 -34.35 -0.66
N GLU A 7 -2.38 -34.77 -1.84
CA GLU A 7 -1.90 -36.11 -2.12
C GLU A 7 -0.43 -36.08 -2.53
N PHE A 8 0.40 -36.80 -1.81
CA PHE A 8 1.83 -36.93 -2.10
C PHE A 8 2.08 -38.23 -2.86
N LYS A 9 2.88 -38.16 -3.90
CA LYS A 9 3.33 -39.26 -4.74
C LYS A 9 4.81 -39.52 -4.54
N ASP A 10 5.26 -40.69 -4.91
CA ASP A 10 6.68 -41.02 -4.95
C ASP A 10 7.43 -40.04 -5.85
N ARG A 11 8.72 -39.88 -5.58
CA ARG A 11 9.57 -38.98 -6.34
C ARG A 11 9.54 -39.33 -7.83
N HIS A 12 9.22 -38.34 -8.65
CA HIS A 12 8.96 -38.51 -10.10
C HIS A 12 7.65 -39.20 -10.47
N GLY A 13 6.71 -39.35 -9.53
CA GLY A 13 5.38 -39.92 -9.81
C GLY A 13 4.52 -39.07 -10.73
N LEU A 14 4.85 -37.75 -10.88
CA LEU A 14 4.19 -36.78 -11.78
C LEU A 14 5.03 -36.54 -13.05
N ASP A 15 5.52 -37.62 -13.69
CA ASP A 15 6.43 -37.55 -14.83
C ASP A 15 5.77 -37.21 -16.17
N SER A 16 4.45 -37.31 -16.27
CA SER A 16 3.69 -37.02 -17.48
C SER A 16 2.39 -36.27 -17.20
N GLU A 17 1.94 -35.49 -18.17
CA GLU A 17 0.65 -34.74 -18.08
C GLU A 17 -0.55 -35.70 -17.91
N ALA A 18 -0.49 -36.89 -18.54
CA ALA A 18 -1.54 -37.89 -18.39
C ALA A 18 -1.67 -38.38 -16.96
N ARG A 19 -0.53 -38.67 -16.29
CA ARG A 19 -0.52 -39.04 -14.86
C ARG A 19 -0.98 -37.90 -13.95
N ILE A 20 -0.51 -36.69 -14.20
CA ILE A 20 -0.95 -35.50 -13.44
C ILE A 20 -2.47 -35.34 -13.54
N LYS A 21 -3.04 -35.47 -14.75
CA LYS A 21 -4.49 -35.41 -14.98
C LYS A 21 -5.25 -36.53 -14.27
N SER A 22 -4.77 -37.76 -14.35
CA SER A 22 -5.39 -38.91 -13.70
C SER A 22 -5.41 -38.78 -12.18
N PHE A 23 -4.29 -38.36 -11.59
CA PHE A 23 -4.22 -38.10 -10.14
C PHE A 23 -5.08 -36.90 -9.70
N GLY A 24 -5.16 -35.85 -10.53
CA GLY A 24 -6.05 -34.71 -10.28
C GLY A 24 -7.51 -35.10 -10.25
N GLU A 25 -7.93 -35.90 -11.21
CA GLU A 25 -9.30 -36.43 -11.29
C GLU A 25 -9.63 -37.30 -10.07
N LYS A 26 -8.72 -38.18 -9.69
CA LYS A 26 -8.88 -39.02 -8.51
C LYS A 26 -8.99 -38.17 -7.24
N LEU A 27 -8.09 -37.20 -7.04
CA LEU A 27 -8.10 -36.31 -5.88
C LEU A 27 -9.40 -35.53 -5.81
N ALA A 28 -9.88 -34.99 -6.93
CA ALA A 28 -11.11 -34.22 -7.00
C ALA A 28 -12.33 -35.08 -6.65
N GLN A 29 -12.44 -36.25 -7.22
CA GLN A 29 -13.64 -37.09 -7.09
C GLN A 29 -13.69 -37.88 -5.79
N GLU A 30 -12.58 -38.48 -5.39
CA GLU A 30 -12.54 -39.42 -4.24
C GLU A 30 -12.32 -38.70 -2.90
N TYR A 31 -11.70 -37.50 -2.90
CA TYR A 31 -11.35 -36.82 -1.67
C TYR A 31 -11.95 -35.43 -1.55
N CYS A 32 -11.76 -34.54 -2.54
CA CYS A 32 -12.20 -33.16 -2.41
C CYS A 32 -13.73 -33.04 -2.37
N ARG A 33 -14.44 -33.67 -3.28
CA ARG A 33 -15.92 -33.61 -3.33
C ARG A 33 -16.58 -34.22 -2.09
N PRO A 34 -16.22 -35.42 -1.64
CA PRO A 34 -16.81 -36.03 -0.44
C PRO A 34 -16.53 -35.21 0.84
N LEU A 35 -15.41 -34.49 0.89
CA LEU A 35 -15.04 -33.64 2.01
C LEU A 35 -15.54 -32.20 1.87
N PHE A 36 -16.30 -31.87 0.83
CA PHE A 36 -16.74 -30.52 0.49
C PHE A 36 -15.58 -29.53 0.47
N CYS A 37 -14.43 -29.95 -0.06
CA CYS A 37 -13.22 -29.16 -0.15
C CYS A 37 -13.02 -28.64 -1.56
N GLY A 38 -13.06 -27.33 -1.75
CA GLY A 38 -12.93 -26.67 -3.06
C GLY A 38 -11.48 -26.56 -3.58
N PHE A 39 -10.49 -27.05 -2.80
CA PHE A 39 -9.10 -26.88 -3.15
C PHE A 39 -8.26 -28.13 -2.86
N GLY A 40 -7.49 -28.57 -3.85
CA GLY A 40 -6.63 -29.74 -3.74
C GLY A 40 -5.22 -29.51 -4.30
N GLY A 41 -4.28 -30.35 -3.91
CA GLY A 41 -2.90 -30.32 -4.40
C GLY A 41 -2.33 -31.72 -4.56
N ILE A 42 -1.55 -31.93 -5.61
CA ILE A 42 -0.79 -33.16 -5.87
C ILE A 42 0.69 -32.76 -5.92
N SER A 43 1.54 -33.54 -5.24
CA SER A 43 2.98 -33.32 -5.20
C SER A 43 3.75 -34.62 -5.26
N ASP A 44 4.87 -34.64 -5.98
CA ASP A 44 5.87 -35.71 -5.99
C ASP A 44 7.24 -35.21 -5.46
N HIS A 45 7.25 -34.17 -4.67
CA HIS A 45 8.45 -33.46 -4.15
C HIS A 45 9.30 -32.75 -5.21
N ALA A 46 9.06 -32.99 -6.51
CA ALA A 46 9.71 -32.30 -7.60
C ALA A 46 8.74 -31.38 -8.36
N ARG A 47 7.49 -31.80 -8.43
CA ARG A 47 6.40 -31.08 -9.11
C ARG A 47 5.20 -30.97 -8.18
N ASN A 48 4.50 -29.85 -8.27
CA ASN A 48 3.23 -29.63 -7.58
C ASN A 48 2.18 -29.19 -8.60
N SER A 49 0.98 -29.70 -8.48
CA SER A 49 -0.18 -29.29 -9.27
C SER A 49 -1.34 -29.01 -8.34
N TRP A 50 -2.02 -27.91 -8.57
CA TRP A 50 -3.07 -27.41 -7.70
C TRP A 50 -4.41 -27.47 -8.45
N LEU A 51 -5.48 -27.82 -7.72
CA LEU A 51 -6.80 -28.04 -8.30
C LEU A 51 -7.84 -27.15 -7.62
N LEU A 52 -8.74 -26.61 -8.44
CA LEU A 52 -10.04 -26.11 -8.00
C LEU A 52 -11.09 -27.17 -8.27
N VAL A 53 -11.93 -27.43 -7.27
CA VAL A 53 -12.96 -28.48 -7.34
C VAL A 53 -14.31 -27.90 -6.94
N THR A 54 -15.30 -28.05 -7.82
CA THR A 54 -16.70 -27.73 -7.54
C THR A 54 -17.54 -28.99 -7.47
N PRO A 55 -18.81 -28.91 -7.04
CA PRO A 55 -19.71 -30.04 -7.12
C PRO A 55 -19.86 -30.63 -8.55
N GLU A 56 -19.75 -29.76 -9.56
CA GLU A 56 -20.03 -30.11 -10.96
C GLU A 56 -18.75 -30.42 -11.74
N GLU A 57 -17.68 -29.71 -11.52
CA GLU A 57 -16.46 -29.82 -12.29
C GLU A 57 -15.19 -29.64 -11.45
N TRP A 58 -14.04 -29.98 -12.02
CA TRP A 58 -12.73 -29.71 -11.45
C TRP A 58 -11.75 -29.29 -12.54
N ARG A 59 -10.72 -28.51 -12.19
CA ARG A 59 -9.66 -28.10 -13.10
C ARG A 59 -8.36 -27.79 -12.37
N PHE A 60 -7.26 -27.81 -13.11
CA PHE A 60 -5.99 -27.33 -12.57
C PHE A 60 -5.98 -25.80 -12.50
N ILE A 61 -5.37 -25.29 -11.43
CA ILE A 61 -5.04 -23.87 -11.32
C ILE A 61 -3.88 -23.60 -12.27
N ARG A 62 -4.05 -22.62 -13.14
CA ARG A 62 -3.05 -22.19 -14.11
C ARG A 62 -2.39 -20.89 -13.66
N ARG A 63 -1.21 -20.59 -14.23
CA ARG A 63 -0.51 -19.32 -13.97
C ARG A 63 -1.32 -18.08 -14.36
N GLU A 64 -2.19 -18.23 -15.35
CA GLU A 64 -3.09 -17.19 -15.83
C GLU A 64 -4.18 -16.82 -14.80
N ASP A 65 -4.48 -17.69 -13.86
CA ASP A 65 -5.45 -17.45 -12.79
C ASP A 65 -4.95 -16.46 -11.73
N ASP A 66 -3.69 -16.00 -11.82
CA ASP A 66 -3.03 -14.99 -10.97
C ASP A 66 -3.08 -15.28 -9.46
N TYR A 67 -3.23 -16.54 -9.08
CA TYR A 67 -3.04 -16.96 -7.70
C TYR A 67 -1.55 -16.87 -7.33
N PRO A 68 -1.19 -16.50 -6.09
CA PRO A 68 0.20 -16.35 -5.65
C PRO A 68 0.88 -17.72 -5.43
N LEU A 69 0.75 -18.62 -6.40
CA LEU A 69 1.37 -19.93 -6.42
C LEU A 69 2.67 -19.84 -7.23
N ASP A 70 3.79 -19.58 -6.54
CA ASP A 70 5.11 -19.80 -7.15
C ASP A 70 5.41 -21.29 -7.12
N TYR A 71 5.70 -21.84 -8.29
CA TYR A 71 6.05 -23.23 -8.44
C TYR A 71 7.56 -23.44 -8.36
N PRO A 72 8.02 -24.52 -7.66
CA PRO A 72 7.32 -25.38 -6.72
C PRO A 72 7.22 -24.75 -5.32
N ILE A 73 6.13 -24.98 -4.60
CA ILE A 73 5.99 -24.57 -3.20
C ILE A 73 6.69 -25.59 -2.31
N ASP A 74 7.73 -25.20 -1.63
CA ASP A 74 8.39 -26.03 -0.62
C ASP A 74 7.63 -25.93 0.71
N LEU A 75 6.77 -26.91 0.99
CA LEU A 75 6.00 -26.97 2.24
C LEU A 75 6.87 -27.28 3.47
N GLY A 76 8.13 -27.69 3.29
CA GLY A 76 9.11 -27.82 4.36
C GLY A 76 9.56 -26.48 4.92
N ARG A 77 9.47 -25.41 4.14
CA ARG A 77 9.90 -24.06 4.51
C ARG A 77 8.71 -23.20 4.97
N ASN A 78 8.98 -22.30 5.91
CA ASN A 78 7.96 -21.38 6.45
C ASN A 78 7.34 -20.48 5.37
N ASP A 79 8.12 -20.07 4.37
CA ASP A 79 7.66 -19.22 3.26
C ASP A 79 6.65 -19.96 2.38
N GLY A 80 6.91 -21.25 2.08
CA GLY A 80 6.00 -22.07 1.30
C GLY A 80 4.68 -22.32 2.03
N ARG A 81 4.72 -22.60 3.34
CA ARG A 81 3.50 -22.74 4.16
C ARG A 81 2.69 -21.45 4.24
N ARG A 82 3.34 -20.29 4.38
CA ARG A 82 2.68 -18.98 4.35
C ARG A 82 2.07 -18.68 2.98
N LEU A 83 2.75 -19.06 1.90
CA LEU A 83 2.25 -18.90 0.54
C LEU A 83 1.01 -19.77 0.30
N LEU A 84 1.05 -21.03 0.70
CA LEU A 84 -0.11 -21.92 0.64
C LEU A 84 -1.28 -21.37 1.48
N GLY A 85 -1.04 -20.96 2.71
CA GLY A 85 -2.07 -20.36 3.57
C GLY A 85 -2.74 -19.14 2.94
N ARG A 86 -1.97 -18.25 2.32
CA ARG A 86 -2.50 -17.08 1.59
C ARG A 86 -3.34 -17.47 0.39
N THR A 87 -2.93 -18.49 -0.35
CA THR A 87 -3.69 -19.00 -1.49
C THR A 87 -5.00 -19.62 -1.06
N ILE A 88 -5.00 -20.46 -0.01
CA ILE A 88 -6.21 -21.05 0.55
C ILE A 88 -7.19 -19.95 1.01
N LEU A 89 -6.70 -18.94 1.74
CA LEU A 89 -7.53 -17.84 2.21
C LEU A 89 -8.14 -17.04 1.06
N ARG A 90 -7.36 -16.78 0.00
CA ARG A 90 -7.87 -16.09 -1.18
C ARG A 90 -8.96 -16.92 -1.86
N LEU A 91 -8.76 -18.21 -2.02
CA LEU A 91 -9.75 -19.13 -2.58
C LEU A 91 -11.00 -19.20 -1.70
N GLU A 92 -10.87 -19.27 -0.36
CA GLU A 92 -12.01 -19.21 0.55
C GLU A 92 -12.76 -17.88 0.43
N THR A 93 -12.05 -16.77 0.32
CA THR A 93 -12.66 -15.46 0.11
C THR A 93 -13.42 -15.40 -1.20
N ASP A 94 -12.87 -16.01 -2.25
CA ASP A 94 -13.50 -16.07 -3.57
C ASP A 94 -14.68 -17.05 -3.59
N LEU A 95 -14.65 -18.15 -2.86
CA LEU A 95 -15.72 -19.14 -2.75
C LEU A 95 -16.85 -18.70 -1.80
N ASN A 96 -16.56 -17.92 -0.77
CA ASN A 96 -17.54 -17.45 0.23
C ASN A 96 -18.24 -16.13 -0.13
N LYS A 97 -18.00 -15.56 -1.30
CA LYS A 97 -18.81 -14.44 -1.79
C LYS A 97 -20.25 -14.93 -2.01
N PRO A 98 -21.29 -14.22 -1.54
CA PRO A 98 -22.69 -14.68 -1.57
C PRO A 98 -23.31 -14.80 -2.97
N ASN A 99 -22.54 -14.89 -4.04
CA ASN A 99 -22.89 -15.27 -5.40
C ASN A 99 -21.68 -15.93 -6.12
N ALA A 100 -20.78 -16.50 -5.36
CA ALA A 100 -19.70 -17.30 -5.91
C ALA A 100 -20.20 -18.72 -6.31
N ALA A 101 -21.08 -18.79 -7.27
CA ALA A 101 -20.78 -19.69 -8.37
C ALA A 101 -19.33 -19.39 -8.73
N LEU A 102 -18.41 -20.36 -8.71
CA LEU A 102 -17.04 -20.24 -9.19
C LEU A 102 -17.08 -19.33 -10.40
N VAL A 103 -16.52 -18.12 -10.23
CA VAL A 103 -16.55 -17.15 -11.31
C VAL A 103 -15.87 -17.85 -12.48
N PRO A 104 -16.56 -18.09 -13.59
CA PRO A 104 -15.95 -18.76 -14.72
C PRO A 104 -14.66 -18.06 -15.07
N LEU A 105 -13.70 -18.72 -15.63
CA LEU A 105 -12.40 -18.22 -16.14
C LEU A 105 -12.46 -16.99 -17.08
N GLU A 106 -13.58 -16.32 -17.11
CA GLU A 106 -13.89 -15.18 -17.96
C GLU A 106 -13.62 -13.81 -17.31
N THR A 107 -13.35 -13.73 -16.00
CA THR A 107 -12.97 -12.46 -15.40
C THR A 107 -11.51 -12.14 -15.64
N VAL A 108 -11.26 -10.97 -16.21
CA VAL A 108 -9.92 -10.49 -16.54
C VAL A 108 -9.42 -9.53 -15.46
N ASN A 109 -8.15 -9.69 -15.07
CA ASN A 109 -7.47 -8.80 -14.13
C ASN A 109 -6.41 -7.95 -14.84
N PRO A 110 -6.73 -6.71 -15.23
CA PRO A 110 -5.83 -5.86 -15.99
C PRO A 110 -4.75 -5.15 -15.15
N THR A 111 -4.42 -5.62 -13.95
CA THR A 111 -3.40 -4.98 -13.09
C THR A 111 -2.05 -4.82 -13.79
N ARG A 112 -1.59 -5.85 -14.50
CA ARG A 112 -0.33 -5.80 -15.26
C ARG A 112 -0.38 -4.81 -16.41
N LEU A 113 -1.49 -4.82 -17.16
CA LEU A 113 -1.74 -3.87 -18.25
C LEU A 113 -1.65 -2.44 -17.70
N ALA A 114 -2.28 -2.20 -16.57
CA ALA A 114 -2.27 -0.91 -15.90
C ALA A 114 -0.85 -0.47 -15.50
N ASP A 115 -0.08 -1.34 -14.83
CA ASP A 115 1.29 -1.04 -14.40
C ASP A 115 2.22 -0.75 -15.61
N GLN A 116 2.11 -1.52 -16.67
CA GLN A 116 2.93 -1.36 -17.86
C GLN A 116 2.57 -0.08 -18.63
N THR A 117 1.27 0.14 -18.85
CA THR A 117 0.78 1.32 -19.57
C THR A 117 1.14 2.61 -18.84
N TRP A 118 1.01 2.61 -17.51
CA TRP A 118 1.39 3.77 -16.70
C TRP A 118 2.88 4.11 -16.85
N GLN A 119 3.76 3.09 -16.82
CA GLN A 119 5.19 3.30 -17.01
C GLN A 119 5.50 3.89 -18.37
N ASP A 120 4.85 3.42 -19.44
CA ASP A 120 5.06 3.95 -20.79
C ASP A 120 4.60 5.41 -20.90
N ILE A 121 3.43 5.75 -20.36
CA ILE A 121 2.92 7.12 -20.35
C ILE A 121 3.89 8.03 -19.58
N TRP A 122 4.35 7.59 -18.40
CA TRP A 122 5.26 8.36 -17.57
C TRP A 122 6.63 8.59 -18.22
N LEU A 123 7.21 7.53 -18.81
CA LEU A 123 8.52 7.63 -19.49
C LEU A 123 8.50 8.55 -20.70
N ALA A 124 7.39 8.59 -21.42
CA ALA A 124 7.30 9.34 -22.68
C ALA A 124 6.76 10.76 -22.50
N SER A 125 5.91 11.01 -21.52
CA SER A 125 5.33 12.34 -21.30
C SER A 125 6.17 13.20 -20.35
N GLY A 126 6.94 12.59 -19.43
CA GLY A 126 7.58 13.30 -18.33
C GLY A 126 6.62 13.99 -17.37
N GLU A 127 5.33 13.72 -17.52
CA GLU A 127 4.25 14.37 -16.80
C GLU A 127 4.14 13.89 -15.33
N GLN A 128 3.39 14.62 -14.54
CA GLN A 128 3.11 14.27 -13.17
C GLN A 128 2.34 12.92 -13.11
N PRO A 129 2.57 12.10 -12.08
CA PRO A 129 1.91 10.80 -11.93
C PRO A 129 0.40 10.83 -12.04
N GLU A 130 -0.24 11.91 -11.59
CA GLU A 130 -1.70 12.10 -11.66
C GLU A 130 -2.20 12.23 -13.11
N ALA A 131 -1.44 12.93 -13.94
CA ALA A 131 -1.77 13.10 -15.36
C ALA A 131 -1.62 11.77 -16.13
N CYS A 132 -0.60 10.98 -15.79
CA CYS A 132 -0.44 9.62 -16.33
C CYS A 132 -1.60 8.71 -15.93
N LEU A 133 -2.07 8.80 -14.69
CA LEU A 133 -3.25 8.07 -14.23
C LEU A 133 -4.50 8.47 -15.00
N ALA A 134 -4.75 9.78 -15.14
CA ALA A 134 -5.93 10.30 -15.87
C ALA A 134 -5.94 9.81 -17.32
N THR A 135 -4.79 9.80 -17.99
CA THR A 135 -4.61 9.27 -19.34
C THR A 135 -4.91 7.78 -19.40
N PHE A 136 -4.36 7.00 -18.47
CA PHE A 136 -4.62 5.55 -18.39
C PHE A 136 -6.13 5.26 -18.22
N ILE A 137 -6.79 5.95 -17.28
CA ILE A 137 -8.21 5.77 -17.00
C ILE A 137 -9.06 6.14 -18.23
N GLU A 138 -8.74 7.22 -18.95
CA GLU A 138 -9.46 7.58 -20.16
C GLU A 138 -9.34 6.49 -21.23
N ILE A 139 -8.15 5.92 -21.44
CA ILE A 139 -7.93 4.80 -22.37
C ILE A 139 -8.70 3.54 -21.91
N LEU A 140 -8.67 3.25 -20.60
CA LEU A 140 -9.42 2.13 -20.02
C LEU A 140 -10.92 2.28 -20.27
N ILE A 141 -11.50 3.46 -20.02
CA ILE A 141 -12.92 3.75 -20.26
C ILE A 141 -13.25 3.64 -21.74
N PHE A 142 -12.40 4.15 -22.62
CA PHE A 142 -12.58 4.02 -24.05
C PHE A 142 -12.66 2.54 -24.49
N LYS A 143 -11.65 1.73 -24.11
CA LYS A 143 -11.63 0.30 -24.41
C LYS A 143 -12.83 -0.43 -23.82
N PHE A 144 -13.16 -0.14 -22.56
CA PHE A 144 -14.29 -0.73 -21.85
C PHE A 144 -15.62 -0.45 -22.53
N LEU A 145 -15.91 0.81 -22.89
CA LEU A 145 -17.15 1.20 -23.60
C LEU A 145 -17.21 0.60 -25.00
N SER A 146 -16.08 0.51 -25.69
CA SER A 146 -15.99 -0.14 -27.00
C SER A 146 -16.28 -1.63 -26.90
N ASP A 147 -15.68 -2.32 -25.95
CA ASP A 147 -15.89 -3.76 -25.74
C ASP A 147 -17.34 -4.09 -25.38
N LEU A 148 -18.01 -3.21 -24.62
CA LEU A 148 -19.43 -3.33 -24.31
C LEU A 148 -20.35 -3.01 -25.51
N GLY A 149 -19.80 -2.53 -26.62
CA GLY A 149 -20.55 -2.15 -27.79
C GLY A 149 -21.30 -0.81 -27.69
N ALA A 150 -20.95 0.01 -26.69
CA ALA A 150 -21.50 1.35 -26.49
C ALA A 150 -20.93 2.39 -27.50
N LEU A 151 -19.75 2.11 -28.06
CA LEU A 151 -19.03 2.95 -29.03
C LEU A 151 -18.90 2.20 -30.37
N LYS A 152 -20.00 2.12 -31.14
CA LYS A 152 -19.96 1.51 -32.48
C LYS A 152 -19.73 2.57 -33.57
N ALA A 153 -20.62 3.54 -33.63
CA ALA A 153 -20.54 4.65 -34.57
C ALA A 153 -21.19 5.90 -33.97
N ASN A 154 -20.80 7.08 -34.47
CA ASN A 154 -21.47 8.33 -34.12
C ASN A 154 -22.79 8.48 -34.89
N PRO A 155 -23.61 9.52 -34.60
CA PRO A 155 -24.85 9.77 -35.34
C PRO A 155 -24.68 9.94 -36.84
N SER A 156 -23.48 10.32 -37.31
CA SER A 156 -23.15 10.46 -38.74
C SER A 156 -22.62 9.15 -39.36
N GLY A 157 -22.65 8.02 -38.65
CA GLY A 157 -22.23 6.74 -39.15
C GLY A 157 -20.68 6.52 -39.13
N ILE A 158 -19.90 7.42 -38.53
CA ILE A 158 -18.43 7.28 -38.44
C ILE A 158 -18.13 6.27 -37.35
N PRO A 159 -17.31 5.21 -37.63
CA PRO A 159 -16.97 4.19 -36.63
C PRO A 159 -16.17 4.76 -35.49
N LEU A 160 -16.45 4.30 -34.25
CA LEU A 160 -15.84 4.77 -33.03
C LEU A 160 -15.16 3.66 -32.23
N ASP A 161 -15.33 2.41 -32.64
CA ASP A 161 -14.89 1.25 -31.93
C ASP A 161 -13.34 1.18 -31.84
N PHE A 162 -12.87 0.40 -30.88
CA PHE A 162 -11.45 0.27 -30.57
C PHE A 162 -10.61 -0.24 -31.75
N GLU A 163 -11.11 -1.22 -32.51
CA GLU A 163 -10.42 -1.78 -33.66
C GLU A 163 -10.30 -0.79 -34.82
N THR A 164 -11.34 0.03 -35.01
CA THR A 164 -11.28 1.14 -36.00
C THR A 164 -10.22 2.17 -35.61
N VAL A 165 -10.13 2.54 -34.31
CA VAL A 165 -9.12 3.52 -33.87
C VAL A 165 -7.71 2.96 -34.05
N ILE A 166 -7.44 1.73 -33.62
CA ILE A 166 -6.11 1.11 -33.69
C ILE A 166 -5.63 0.86 -35.13
N SER A 167 -6.57 0.78 -36.09
CA SER A 167 -6.24 0.66 -37.52
C SER A 167 -5.71 1.96 -38.15
N LYS A 168 -5.81 3.10 -37.43
CA LYS A 168 -5.34 4.39 -37.95
C LYS A 168 -3.80 4.47 -37.93
N PRO A 169 -3.18 5.11 -38.92
CA PRO A 169 -1.75 5.38 -38.91
C PRO A 169 -1.32 6.16 -37.66
N ALA A 170 -0.14 5.90 -37.15
CA ALA A 170 0.38 6.48 -35.91
C ALA A 170 0.38 8.02 -35.89
N ASP A 171 0.53 8.66 -37.04
CA ASP A 171 0.50 10.12 -37.19
C ASP A 171 -0.93 10.70 -37.18
N ARG A 172 -1.98 9.86 -37.28
CA ARG A 172 -3.38 10.28 -37.32
C ARG A 172 -4.23 9.74 -36.17
N ILE A 173 -3.75 8.72 -35.49
CA ILE A 173 -4.53 8.00 -34.48
C ILE A 173 -4.96 8.89 -33.32
N LEU A 174 -4.05 9.72 -32.79
CA LEU A 174 -4.37 10.68 -31.71
C LEU A 174 -5.39 11.71 -32.17
N ARG A 175 -5.18 12.30 -33.36
CA ARG A 175 -6.14 13.27 -33.92
C ARG A 175 -7.52 12.64 -34.09
N TYR A 176 -7.60 11.42 -34.65
CA TYR A 176 -8.88 10.73 -34.80
C TYR A 176 -9.56 10.48 -33.44
N TYR A 177 -8.80 10.06 -32.43
CA TYR A 177 -9.34 9.88 -31.08
C TYR A 177 -9.87 11.20 -30.52
N PHE A 178 -9.10 12.27 -30.57
CA PHE A 178 -9.47 13.57 -30.02
C PHE A 178 -10.65 14.25 -30.73
N GLU A 179 -10.70 14.16 -32.08
CA GLU A 179 -11.69 14.86 -32.87
C GLU A 179 -12.97 14.04 -33.08
N THR A 180 -12.91 12.71 -32.98
CA THR A 180 -14.02 11.82 -33.33
C THR A 180 -14.55 11.01 -32.16
N VAL A 181 -13.68 10.29 -31.47
CA VAL A 181 -14.08 9.33 -30.40
C VAL A 181 -14.39 10.04 -29.09
N ARG A 182 -13.47 10.86 -28.64
CA ARG A 182 -13.56 11.55 -27.34
C ARG A 182 -14.78 12.47 -27.21
N PRO A 183 -15.17 13.27 -28.25
CA PRO A 183 -16.40 14.02 -28.20
C PRO A 183 -17.66 13.15 -28.04
N GLU A 184 -17.65 11.95 -28.61
CA GLU A 184 -18.77 11.04 -28.49
C GLU A 184 -18.88 10.42 -27.10
N ILE A 185 -17.75 10.04 -26.46
CA ILE A 185 -17.76 9.63 -25.06
C ILE A 185 -18.34 10.74 -24.18
N ARG A 186 -17.97 12.01 -24.44
CA ARG A 186 -18.51 13.17 -23.72
C ARG A 186 -20.00 13.42 -24.02
N ARG A 187 -20.48 13.07 -25.21
CA ARG A 187 -21.90 13.13 -25.56
C ARG A 187 -22.72 12.09 -24.80
N LEU A 188 -22.16 10.86 -24.67
CA LEU A 188 -22.78 9.77 -23.92
C LEU A 188 -22.73 10.02 -22.40
N PHE A 189 -21.65 10.61 -21.90
CA PHE A 189 -21.46 10.97 -20.50
C PHE A 189 -21.17 12.48 -20.41
N PRO A 190 -22.23 13.32 -20.51
CA PRO A 190 -22.07 14.76 -20.54
C PRO A 190 -21.44 15.29 -19.26
N VAL A 191 -20.78 16.43 -19.39
CA VAL A 191 -20.22 17.17 -18.27
C VAL A 191 -21.33 17.51 -17.27
N GLY A 192 -21.10 17.19 -16.00
CA GLY A 192 -22.01 17.50 -14.92
C GLY A 192 -22.07 19.02 -14.60
N PRO A 193 -22.99 19.43 -13.72
CA PRO A 193 -23.09 20.83 -13.27
C PRO A 193 -21.79 21.35 -12.61
N ASP A 194 -20.98 20.44 -12.09
CA ASP A 194 -19.68 20.72 -11.47
C ASP A 194 -18.54 20.91 -12.49
N GLY A 195 -18.81 20.79 -13.79
CA GLY A 195 -17.81 20.92 -14.85
C GLY A 195 -16.98 19.65 -15.09
N THR A 196 -17.30 18.51 -14.47
CA THR A 196 -16.54 17.25 -14.60
C THR A 196 -17.33 16.16 -15.34
N SER A 197 -16.62 15.23 -15.98
CA SER A 197 -17.17 14.07 -16.69
C SER A 197 -16.45 12.79 -16.24
N VAL A 198 -16.74 11.65 -16.88
CA VAL A 198 -16.06 10.35 -16.62
C VAL A 198 -14.65 10.28 -17.22
N ILE A 199 -14.28 11.20 -18.10
CA ILE A 199 -12.96 11.30 -18.72
C ILE A 199 -12.36 12.69 -18.50
N ASN A 200 -11.06 12.73 -18.16
CA ASN A 200 -10.37 13.96 -17.77
C ASN A 200 -9.55 14.60 -18.88
N GLY A 201 -9.18 13.84 -19.86
CA GLY A 201 -8.28 14.27 -20.90
C GLY A 201 -6.93 13.54 -20.88
N ILE A 202 -6.55 13.10 -22.06
CA ILE A 202 -5.24 12.53 -22.34
C ILE A 202 -4.22 13.67 -22.34
N VAL A 203 -3.07 13.47 -21.73
CA VAL A 203 -1.94 14.43 -21.72
C VAL A 203 -1.14 14.42 -23.02
N PHE A 204 -1.58 13.71 -24.05
CA PHE A 204 -0.90 13.65 -25.33
C PHE A 204 -1.27 14.82 -26.23
N ASP A 205 -0.28 15.33 -26.94
CA ASP A 205 -0.48 16.32 -27.99
C ASP A 205 -0.94 15.63 -29.28
N PRO A 206 -2.16 15.93 -29.80
CA PRO A 206 -2.69 15.34 -31.03
C PRO A 206 -1.84 15.61 -32.27
N ALA A 207 -0.98 16.63 -32.24
CA ALA A 207 -0.09 16.97 -33.34
C ALA A 207 1.25 16.22 -33.31
N SER A 208 1.61 15.60 -32.18
CA SER A 208 2.88 14.90 -32.02
C SER A 208 2.84 13.49 -32.59
N LYS A 209 3.70 13.25 -33.61
CA LYS A 209 3.84 11.92 -34.22
C LYS A 209 4.41 10.87 -33.26
N ASP A 210 5.33 11.27 -32.39
CA ASP A 210 5.95 10.33 -31.45
C ASP A 210 4.98 9.92 -30.36
N GLN A 211 4.16 10.84 -29.87
CA GLN A 211 3.10 10.52 -28.93
C GLN A 211 1.97 9.71 -29.60
N GLY A 212 1.73 9.92 -30.89
CA GLY A 212 0.83 9.06 -31.68
C GLY A 212 1.32 7.62 -31.78
N ARG A 213 2.63 7.39 -31.97
CA ARG A 213 3.24 6.05 -31.93
C ARG A 213 3.09 5.40 -30.56
N LEU A 214 3.35 6.16 -29.50
CA LEU A 214 3.17 5.66 -28.13
C LEU A 214 1.70 5.30 -27.85
N PHE A 215 0.76 6.16 -28.26
CA PHE A 215 -0.68 5.89 -28.08
C PHE A 215 -1.07 4.61 -28.81
N LEU A 216 -0.65 4.42 -30.06
CA LEU A 216 -0.86 3.18 -30.80
C LEU A 216 -0.28 1.99 -30.05
N GLN A 217 0.95 2.07 -29.55
CA GLN A 217 1.60 1.00 -28.77
C GLN A 217 0.81 0.65 -27.50
N ILE A 218 0.27 1.65 -26.81
CA ILE A 218 -0.59 1.44 -25.65
C ILE A 218 -1.88 0.72 -26.05
N LEU A 219 -2.54 1.16 -27.13
CA LEU A 219 -3.77 0.51 -27.61
C LEU A 219 -3.49 -0.94 -28.07
N GLU A 220 -2.35 -1.22 -28.71
CA GLU A 220 -1.94 -2.57 -29.07
C GLU A 220 -1.78 -3.48 -27.84
N ARG A 221 -1.28 -2.95 -26.73
CA ARG A 221 -1.24 -3.71 -25.46
C ARG A 221 -2.62 -4.02 -24.91
N PHE A 222 -3.54 -3.04 -24.97
CA PHE A 222 -4.93 -3.29 -24.59
C PHE A 222 -5.60 -4.32 -25.51
N ARG A 223 -5.31 -4.30 -26.82
CA ARG A 223 -5.77 -5.31 -27.78
C ARG A 223 -5.21 -6.69 -27.44
N ALA A 224 -3.91 -6.79 -27.20
CA ALA A 224 -3.25 -8.05 -26.85
C ALA A 224 -3.72 -8.61 -25.50
N PHE A 225 -4.13 -7.74 -24.57
CA PHE A 225 -4.73 -8.13 -23.31
C PHE A 225 -6.09 -8.80 -23.49
N GLY A 226 -6.90 -8.33 -24.47
CA GLY A 226 -8.20 -8.86 -24.78
C GLY A 226 -9.38 -8.00 -24.33
N SER A 227 -10.53 -8.62 -24.09
CA SER A 227 -11.77 -7.94 -23.73
C SER A 227 -11.79 -7.51 -22.26
N LEU A 228 -12.30 -6.30 -22.01
CA LEU A 228 -12.55 -5.75 -20.68
C LEU A 228 -14.00 -5.90 -20.21
N LYS A 229 -14.85 -6.66 -20.92
CA LYS A 229 -16.27 -6.81 -20.54
C LYS A 229 -16.45 -7.34 -19.13
N LYS A 230 -15.69 -8.39 -18.77
CA LYS A 230 -15.78 -9.06 -17.48
C LYS A 230 -14.56 -8.73 -16.62
N ILE A 231 -14.40 -7.48 -16.22
CA ILE A 231 -13.34 -7.07 -15.32
C ILE A 231 -13.62 -7.62 -13.91
N ASP A 232 -12.59 -8.21 -13.30
CA ASP A 232 -12.62 -8.66 -11.92
C ASP A 232 -13.12 -7.54 -10.99
N PRO A 233 -14.17 -7.79 -10.17
CA PRO A 233 -14.68 -6.80 -9.22
C PRO A 233 -13.62 -6.27 -8.24
N GLU A 234 -12.65 -7.10 -7.85
CA GLU A 234 -11.55 -6.71 -6.98
C GLU A 234 -10.59 -5.77 -7.71
N PHE A 235 -10.30 -6.02 -8.98
CA PHE A 235 -9.53 -5.10 -9.81
C PHE A 235 -10.22 -3.74 -9.95
N LYS A 236 -11.52 -3.70 -10.23
CA LYS A 236 -12.31 -2.46 -10.32
C LYS A 236 -12.11 -1.58 -9.10
N SER A 237 -12.01 -2.20 -7.93
CA SER A 237 -11.82 -1.49 -6.67
C SER A 237 -10.36 -1.09 -6.42
N ARG A 238 -9.40 -1.95 -6.79
CA ARG A 238 -7.98 -1.76 -6.48
C ARG A 238 -7.23 -0.89 -7.49
N ILE A 239 -7.72 -0.75 -8.72
CA ILE A 239 -7.01 0.00 -9.76
C ILE A 239 -6.81 1.45 -9.34
N PHE A 240 -7.86 2.10 -8.90
CA PHE A 240 -7.84 3.49 -8.45
C PHE A 240 -6.97 3.65 -7.19
N GLU A 241 -7.04 2.68 -6.26
CA GLU A 241 -6.21 2.65 -5.07
C GLU A 241 -4.72 2.55 -5.38
N ARG A 242 -4.36 1.62 -6.25
CA ARG A 242 -2.96 1.31 -6.57
C ARG A 242 -2.25 2.46 -7.27
N PHE A 243 -2.97 3.13 -8.16
CA PHE A 243 -2.44 4.29 -8.86
C PHE A 243 -2.34 5.54 -7.98
N LEU A 244 -3.33 5.78 -7.14
CA LEU A 244 -3.27 6.86 -6.17
C LEU A 244 -2.12 6.64 -5.16
N LYS A 245 -1.86 5.41 -4.73
CA LYS A 245 -0.69 5.07 -3.89
C LYS A 245 0.63 5.46 -4.56
N LYS A 246 0.78 5.23 -5.87
CA LYS A 246 1.98 5.62 -6.61
C LYS A 246 2.11 7.15 -6.75
N SER A 247 1.00 7.86 -6.90
CA SER A 247 0.93 9.32 -6.97
C SER A 247 1.23 9.98 -5.62
N LEU A 248 0.68 9.47 -4.52
CA LEU A 248 0.86 9.99 -3.16
C LEU A 248 2.30 9.84 -2.63
N ALA A 249 3.07 8.86 -3.12
CA ALA A 249 4.48 8.71 -2.77
C ALA A 249 5.36 9.89 -3.21
N VAL A 250 4.84 10.77 -4.07
CA VAL A 250 5.59 11.89 -4.68
C VAL A 250 5.24 13.25 -4.07
N LYS A 251 4.10 13.45 -3.38
CA LYS A 251 3.72 14.76 -2.81
C LYS A 251 2.91 14.66 -1.51
N ASN A 252 3.18 15.58 -0.59
CA ASN A 252 2.49 15.87 0.69
C ASN A 252 1.05 16.38 0.53
N TRP A 253 0.22 15.73 -0.25
CA TRP A 253 -1.21 16.04 -0.30
C TRP A 253 -1.89 15.24 0.80
N GLY A 254 -2.56 15.90 1.72
CA GLY A 254 -3.27 15.28 2.85
C GLY A 254 -4.47 14.41 2.45
N GLN A 255 -4.47 13.82 1.26
CA GLN A 255 -5.45 12.86 0.80
C GLN A 255 -5.06 11.47 1.28
N TYR A 256 -5.85 10.92 2.20
CA TYR A 256 -5.66 9.60 2.78
C TYR A 256 -6.59 8.62 2.08
N PHE A 257 -5.99 7.65 1.42
CA PHE A 257 -6.77 6.55 0.86
C PHE A 257 -7.19 5.59 1.98
N THR A 258 -8.47 5.28 2.06
CA THR A 258 -9.00 4.33 3.06
C THR A 258 -8.83 2.89 2.59
N PRO A 259 -8.12 2.03 3.34
CA PRO A 259 -7.98 0.62 2.99
C PRO A 259 -9.34 -0.04 2.78
N ARG A 260 -9.46 -0.85 1.73
CA ARG A 260 -10.73 -1.44 1.33
C ARG A 260 -11.40 -2.26 2.43
N ASN A 261 -10.60 -3.02 3.22
CA ASN A 261 -11.17 -3.80 4.32
C ASN A 261 -11.78 -2.91 5.41
N VAL A 262 -11.21 -1.72 5.64
CA VAL A 262 -11.78 -0.72 6.54
C VAL A 262 -13.09 -0.16 5.97
N VAL A 263 -13.13 0.15 4.66
CA VAL A 263 -14.37 0.58 3.99
C VAL A 263 -15.47 -0.48 4.14
N LYS A 264 -15.16 -1.74 3.84
CA LYS A 264 -16.11 -2.86 3.98
C LYS A 264 -16.64 -2.99 5.41
N ALA A 265 -15.77 -2.93 6.40
CA ALA A 265 -16.17 -3.03 7.80
C ALA A 265 -17.07 -1.85 8.22
N MET A 266 -16.74 -0.62 7.83
CA MET A 266 -17.57 0.54 8.14
C MET A 266 -18.94 0.48 7.44
N VAL A 267 -19.00 0.01 6.19
CA VAL A 267 -20.26 -0.22 5.49
C VAL A 267 -21.08 -1.30 6.18
N GLU A 268 -20.46 -2.38 6.66
CA GLU A 268 -21.12 -3.43 7.43
C GLU A 268 -21.68 -2.90 8.76
N MET A 269 -20.95 -2.02 9.44
CA MET A 269 -21.36 -1.38 10.69
C MET A 269 -22.46 -0.33 10.47
N SER A 270 -22.59 0.21 9.28
CA SER A 270 -23.50 1.34 9.02
C SER A 270 -24.97 0.99 9.11
N GLY A 271 -25.34 -0.26 8.82
CA GLY A 271 -26.73 -0.70 8.72
C GLY A 271 -27.47 -0.12 7.50
N ILE A 272 -26.73 0.24 6.46
CA ILE A 272 -27.27 0.88 5.25
C ILE A 272 -28.38 0.06 4.56
N GLU A 273 -28.38 -1.27 4.74
CA GLU A 273 -29.39 -2.18 4.21
C GLU A 273 -30.78 -1.92 4.81
N HIS A 274 -30.86 -1.29 5.98
CA HIS A 274 -32.11 -0.98 6.68
C HIS A 274 -32.63 0.43 6.37
N LEU A 275 -31.91 1.24 5.62
CA LEU A 275 -32.40 2.57 5.26
C LEU A 275 -33.57 2.50 4.29
N THR A 276 -34.56 3.38 4.53
CA THR A 276 -35.74 3.49 3.69
C THR A 276 -35.44 4.13 2.34
N PRO A 277 -36.21 3.79 1.28
CA PRO A 277 -36.09 4.45 -0.01
C PRO A 277 -36.11 5.98 0.08
N GLY A 278 -35.27 6.64 -0.69
CA GLY A 278 -35.11 8.10 -0.67
C GLY A 278 -34.20 8.66 0.41
N SER A 279 -33.72 7.83 1.35
CA SER A 279 -32.71 8.24 2.33
C SER A 279 -31.42 8.67 1.64
N VAL A 280 -30.71 9.65 2.24
CA VAL A 280 -29.49 10.24 1.70
C VAL A 280 -28.28 9.69 2.42
N VAL A 281 -27.39 9.06 1.66
CA VAL A 281 -26.07 8.57 2.12
C VAL A 281 -24.99 9.50 1.61
N ALA A 282 -24.19 10.07 2.51
CA ALA A 282 -23.22 11.09 2.14
C ALA A 282 -21.78 10.71 2.55
N ASP A 283 -20.84 11.17 1.73
CA ASP A 283 -19.41 11.22 2.03
C ASP A 283 -18.84 12.59 1.62
N PRO A 284 -18.68 13.51 2.58
CA PRO A 284 -18.22 14.87 2.28
C PRO A 284 -16.72 14.99 1.95
N ALA A 285 -15.97 13.88 1.99
CA ALA A 285 -14.56 13.78 1.58
C ALA A 285 -14.36 12.48 0.79
N CYS A 286 -15.16 12.31 -0.29
CA CYS A 286 -15.39 11.00 -0.88
C CYS A 286 -14.18 10.39 -1.60
N GLY A 287 -13.16 11.15 -1.92
CA GLY A 287 -12.05 10.67 -2.71
C GLY A 287 -12.55 10.02 -4.02
N VAL A 288 -12.13 8.79 -4.28
CA VAL A 288 -12.58 8.00 -5.45
C VAL A 288 -13.89 7.23 -5.21
N GLY A 289 -14.63 7.58 -4.17
CA GLY A 289 -15.98 7.08 -3.93
C GLY A 289 -16.10 5.77 -3.17
N GLY A 290 -15.05 5.34 -2.46
CA GLY A 290 -15.00 4.02 -1.82
C GLY A 290 -16.20 3.72 -0.91
N PHE A 291 -16.57 4.61 0.01
CA PHE A 291 -17.71 4.43 0.92
C PHE A 291 -19.08 4.43 0.23
N LEU A 292 -19.21 5.10 -0.89
CA LEU A 292 -20.47 5.16 -1.63
C LEU A 292 -20.64 4.02 -2.64
N LEU A 293 -19.54 3.53 -3.21
CA LEU A 293 -19.57 2.45 -4.20
C LEU A 293 -19.65 1.07 -3.55
N GLU A 294 -19.04 0.85 -2.40
CA GLU A 294 -19.10 -0.44 -1.69
C GLU A 294 -20.55 -0.87 -1.35
N PRO A 295 -21.43 0.01 -0.81
CA PRO A 295 -22.84 -0.33 -0.60
C PRO A 295 -23.59 -0.65 -1.88
N LEU A 296 -23.38 0.12 -2.95
CA LEU A 296 -24.00 -0.09 -4.26
C LEU A 296 -23.71 -1.48 -4.83
N MET A 297 -22.52 -2.00 -4.57
CA MET A 297 -22.12 -3.32 -5.06
C MET A 297 -22.62 -4.47 -4.19
N ASN A 298 -22.50 -4.34 -2.86
CA ASN A 298 -22.63 -5.47 -1.94
C ASN A 298 -23.87 -5.43 -1.06
N LYS A 299 -24.39 -4.25 -0.68
CA LYS A 299 -25.51 -4.10 0.25
C LYS A 299 -26.79 -3.64 -0.42
N ARG A 300 -26.69 -2.80 -1.42
CA ARG A 300 -27.84 -2.18 -2.11
C ARG A 300 -27.69 -2.18 -3.65
N PRO A 301 -27.42 -3.33 -4.28
CA PRO A 301 -27.17 -3.40 -5.73
C PRO A 301 -28.38 -2.95 -6.57
N HIS A 302 -29.60 -2.97 -6.01
CA HIS A 302 -30.81 -2.54 -6.71
C HIS A 302 -30.99 -1.03 -6.74
N ASP A 303 -30.38 -0.25 -5.83
CA ASP A 303 -30.50 1.21 -5.81
C ASP A 303 -30.04 1.85 -7.12
N PHE A 304 -29.18 1.14 -7.82
CA PHE A 304 -28.64 1.55 -9.10
C PHE A 304 -29.58 1.24 -10.28
N ARG A 305 -30.29 0.12 -10.21
CA ARG A 305 -31.21 -0.34 -11.27
C ARG A 305 -32.56 0.39 -11.26
N THR A 306 -32.96 0.88 -10.10
CA THR A 306 -34.26 1.52 -9.89
C THR A 306 -34.10 3.03 -9.77
N VAL A 307 -34.23 3.73 -10.88
CA VAL A 307 -33.87 5.14 -11.04
C VAL A 307 -34.75 6.12 -10.27
N GLU A 308 -35.91 5.79 -9.72
CA GLU A 308 -36.81 6.88 -9.43
C GLU A 308 -37.48 7.03 -8.07
N SER A 309 -37.81 6.09 -7.30
CA SER A 309 -38.49 6.38 -6.03
C SER A 309 -38.20 5.39 -4.90
N LYS A 310 -37.50 4.34 -5.21
CA LYS A 310 -37.24 3.23 -4.28
C LYS A 310 -35.76 3.06 -3.92
N ALA A 311 -34.88 3.87 -4.50
CA ALA A 311 -33.43 3.82 -4.28
C ALA A 311 -32.98 4.80 -3.18
N LEU A 312 -31.81 4.53 -2.58
CA LEU A 312 -31.09 5.52 -1.78
C LEU A 312 -30.50 6.60 -2.68
N ARG A 313 -30.32 7.78 -2.13
CA ARG A 313 -29.62 8.89 -2.78
C ARG A 313 -28.19 8.95 -2.24
N TYR A 314 -27.22 8.79 -3.14
CA TYR A 314 -25.80 8.86 -2.79
C TYR A 314 -25.25 10.24 -3.12
N CYS A 315 -24.43 10.80 -2.22
CA CYS A 315 -23.89 12.14 -2.34
C CYS A 315 -22.43 12.17 -1.88
N GLY A 316 -21.50 12.37 -2.80
CA GLY A 316 -20.05 12.43 -2.56
C GLY A 316 -19.48 13.74 -3.00
N TRP A 317 -18.67 14.37 -2.13
CA TRP A 317 -17.98 15.62 -2.42
C TRP A 317 -16.49 15.48 -2.21
N ASP A 318 -15.73 16.13 -3.08
CA ASP A 318 -14.29 16.33 -2.92
C ASP A 318 -13.92 17.71 -3.45
N ARG A 319 -12.77 18.22 -3.04
CA ARG A 319 -12.26 19.52 -3.50
C ARG A 319 -11.55 19.43 -4.85
N ASP A 320 -10.99 18.26 -5.16
CA ASP A 320 -10.16 18.06 -6.35
C ASP A 320 -10.96 17.52 -7.53
N ASP A 321 -10.93 18.27 -8.63
CA ASP A 321 -11.61 17.91 -9.89
C ASP A 321 -11.16 16.53 -10.40
N LYS A 322 -9.84 16.26 -10.33
CA LYS A 322 -9.27 15.00 -10.85
C LYS A 322 -9.78 13.81 -10.05
N THR A 323 -9.86 13.96 -8.74
CA THR A 323 -10.38 12.95 -7.82
C THR A 323 -11.85 12.64 -8.13
N ILE A 324 -12.68 13.66 -8.35
CA ILE A 324 -14.10 13.46 -8.71
C ILE A 324 -14.26 12.80 -10.09
N ILE A 325 -13.44 13.16 -11.07
CA ILE A 325 -13.45 12.48 -12.37
C ILE A 325 -13.10 10.99 -12.21
N LEU A 326 -12.11 10.69 -11.38
CA LEU A 326 -11.77 9.30 -11.04
C LEU A 326 -12.91 8.58 -10.32
N ALA A 327 -13.63 9.24 -9.41
CA ALA A 327 -14.80 8.67 -8.72
C ALA A 327 -15.93 8.36 -9.71
N LYS A 328 -16.20 9.27 -10.67
CA LYS A 328 -17.18 9.06 -11.74
C LYS A 328 -16.78 7.92 -12.67
N ALA A 329 -15.51 7.83 -13.06
CA ALA A 329 -14.99 6.71 -13.85
C ALA A 329 -15.03 5.38 -13.08
N ASN A 330 -14.71 5.39 -11.79
CA ASN A 330 -14.80 4.25 -10.91
C ASN A 330 -16.23 3.73 -10.82
N MET A 331 -17.20 4.62 -10.61
CA MET A 331 -18.63 4.26 -10.62
C MET A 331 -19.05 3.63 -11.95
N LEU A 332 -18.66 4.21 -13.08
CA LEU A 332 -18.98 3.67 -14.40
C LEU A 332 -18.47 2.23 -14.59
N VAL A 333 -17.23 1.95 -14.20
CA VAL A 333 -16.64 0.60 -14.30
C VAL A 333 -17.36 -0.39 -13.38
N HIS A 334 -17.78 0.04 -12.19
CA HIS A 334 -18.56 -0.80 -11.28
C HIS A 334 -19.96 -1.15 -11.80
N LEU A 335 -20.49 -0.33 -12.67
CA LEU A 335 -21.83 -0.49 -13.25
C LEU A 335 -21.84 -1.29 -14.57
N SER A 336 -20.76 -2.02 -14.86
CA SER A 336 -20.58 -2.83 -16.07
C SER A 336 -21.74 -3.80 -16.34
N GLU A 337 -22.29 -4.46 -15.33
CA GLU A 337 -23.39 -5.40 -15.51
C GLU A 337 -24.66 -4.74 -16.14
N ALA A 338 -24.97 -3.52 -15.72
CA ALA A 338 -26.09 -2.79 -16.30
C ALA A 338 -25.84 -2.41 -17.76
N LEU A 339 -24.58 -2.08 -18.10
CA LEU A 339 -24.16 -1.80 -19.47
C LEU A 339 -24.12 -3.06 -20.34
N GLU A 340 -23.77 -4.20 -19.78
CA GLU A 340 -23.78 -5.49 -20.51
C GLU A 340 -25.20 -5.93 -20.88
N GLN A 341 -26.15 -5.71 -19.97
CA GLN A 341 -27.56 -6.08 -20.19
C GLN A 341 -28.22 -5.18 -21.21
N ASP A 342 -27.95 -3.88 -21.19
CA ASP A 342 -28.54 -2.87 -22.09
C ASP A 342 -27.52 -1.75 -22.38
N PRO A 343 -26.58 -1.96 -23.32
CA PRO A 343 -25.48 -1.01 -23.58
C PRO A 343 -25.96 0.40 -23.96
N ILE A 344 -27.13 0.52 -24.60
CA ILE A 344 -27.64 1.82 -25.09
C ILE A 344 -28.57 2.46 -24.06
N GLY A 345 -29.56 1.72 -23.56
CA GLY A 345 -30.57 2.26 -22.65
C GLY A 345 -30.07 2.53 -21.22
N ALA A 346 -29.00 1.84 -20.77
CA ALA A 346 -28.40 2.08 -19.48
C ALA A 346 -27.56 3.37 -19.43
N ILE A 347 -26.96 3.80 -20.54
CA ILE A 347 -26.05 4.96 -20.58
C ILE A 347 -26.66 6.24 -20.00
N PRO A 348 -27.89 6.70 -20.42
CA PRO A 348 -28.46 7.92 -19.86
C PRO A 348 -28.70 7.84 -18.35
N ARG A 349 -29.09 6.66 -17.84
CA ARG A 349 -29.30 6.41 -16.40
C ARG A 349 -27.99 6.49 -15.64
N ILE A 350 -26.94 5.85 -16.17
CA ILE A 350 -25.61 5.86 -15.56
C ILE A 350 -25.02 7.28 -15.59
N ALA A 351 -25.11 7.97 -16.72
CA ALA A 351 -24.64 9.35 -16.86
C ALA A 351 -25.33 10.28 -15.84
N LYS A 352 -26.65 10.13 -15.66
CA LYS A 352 -27.38 10.85 -14.61
C LYS A 352 -26.88 10.47 -13.22
N ALA A 353 -26.72 9.17 -12.92
CA ALA A 353 -26.31 8.69 -11.61
C ALA A 353 -24.91 9.20 -11.23
N VAL A 354 -23.90 9.11 -12.11
CA VAL A 354 -22.54 9.60 -11.83
C VAL A 354 -22.51 11.10 -11.57
N ASN A 355 -23.31 11.88 -12.31
CA ASN A 355 -23.38 13.33 -12.17
C ASN A 355 -24.23 13.81 -10.99
N THR A 356 -25.13 12.98 -10.46
CA THR A 356 -25.90 13.28 -9.24
C THR A 356 -25.26 12.75 -7.98
N THR A 357 -24.33 11.81 -8.09
CA THR A 357 -23.62 11.22 -6.93
C THR A 357 -22.36 12.01 -6.57
N PHE A 358 -21.55 12.39 -7.55
CA PHE A 358 -20.23 12.98 -7.28
C PHE A 358 -20.15 14.42 -7.75
N HIS A 359 -19.71 15.31 -6.86
CA HIS A 359 -19.61 16.75 -7.08
C HIS A 359 -18.29 17.35 -6.60
N VAL A 360 -17.76 18.30 -7.36
CA VAL A 360 -16.58 19.08 -6.97
C VAL A 360 -17.01 20.31 -6.19
N HIS A 361 -16.39 20.55 -5.06
CA HIS A 361 -16.51 21.77 -4.25
C HIS A 361 -15.17 22.51 -4.23
N ARG A 362 -14.95 23.41 -5.20
CA ARG A 362 -13.65 24.07 -5.48
C ARG A 362 -13.22 25.12 -4.48
N GLY A 363 -14.06 25.49 -3.52
CA GLY A 363 -13.74 26.49 -2.50
C GLY A 363 -12.49 26.15 -1.69
N LEU A 364 -11.94 27.12 -1.01
CA LEU A 364 -10.75 26.93 -0.17
C LEU A 364 -10.98 25.89 0.93
N THR A 365 -12.18 25.85 1.46
CA THR A 365 -12.64 24.91 2.50
C THR A 365 -13.45 23.75 1.93
N GLY A 366 -13.59 23.66 0.61
CA GLY A 366 -14.20 22.54 -0.10
C GLY A 366 -15.65 22.28 0.33
N SER A 367 -15.95 21.04 0.69
CA SER A 367 -17.29 20.58 1.12
C SER A 367 -17.88 21.33 2.31
N MET A 368 -17.04 22.03 3.08
CA MET A 368 -17.47 22.77 4.28
C MET A 368 -18.23 24.06 3.95
N GLU A 369 -18.02 24.66 2.77
CA GLU A 369 -18.66 25.94 2.37
C GLU A 369 -20.16 25.80 2.11
N GLN A 370 -20.59 24.64 1.65
CA GLN A 370 -21.98 24.39 1.25
C GLN A 370 -22.61 23.25 2.07
N ALA A 371 -22.16 23.10 3.32
CA ALA A 371 -22.58 22.01 4.18
C ALA A 371 -24.08 22.15 4.56
N PRO A 372 -24.93 21.19 4.20
CA PRO A 372 -26.36 21.26 4.53
C PRO A 372 -26.60 20.84 5.99
N ALA A 373 -27.65 21.37 6.57
CA ALA A 373 -28.10 20.96 7.91
C ALA A 373 -29.24 19.94 7.83
N ASN A 374 -29.20 18.90 8.66
CA ASN A 374 -30.24 17.86 8.79
C ASN A 374 -30.66 17.24 7.43
N ALA A 375 -29.69 16.96 6.58
CA ALA A 375 -29.92 16.47 5.22
C ALA A 375 -29.65 14.98 5.05
N PHE A 376 -28.78 14.40 5.88
CA PHE A 376 -28.24 13.06 5.68
C PHE A 376 -28.86 12.04 6.65
N ASP A 377 -29.20 10.88 6.10
CA ASP A 377 -29.68 9.72 6.86
C ASP A 377 -28.52 8.82 7.27
N LEU A 378 -27.37 8.88 6.56
CA LEU A 378 -26.14 8.20 6.87
C LEU A 378 -24.96 9.00 6.34
N VAL A 379 -23.89 9.10 7.14
CA VAL A 379 -22.60 9.62 6.68
C VAL A 379 -21.51 8.60 6.96
N MET A 380 -20.68 8.30 5.96
CA MET A 380 -19.46 7.52 6.10
C MET A 380 -18.32 8.29 5.45
N THR A 381 -17.28 8.63 6.20
CA THR A 381 -16.24 9.51 5.66
C THR A 381 -14.88 9.31 6.34
N ASN A 382 -13.82 9.59 5.57
CA ASN A 382 -12.46 9.72 6.06
C ASN A 382 -11.96 11.14 5.75
N PRO A 383 -12.14 12.12 6.66
CA PRO A 383 -11.75 13.50 6.44
C PRO A 383 -10.23 13.67 6.30
N PRO A 384 -9.76 14.74 5.65
CA PRO A 384 -8.33 15.07 5.61
C PRO A 384 -7.79 15.44 7.00
N TYR A 385 -6.58 14.93 7.37
CA TYR A 385 -5.96 15.18 8.69
C TYR A 385 -5.01 16.37 8.62
N VAL A 386 -5.54 17.58 8.81
CA VAL A 386 -4.76 18.82 8.83
C VAL A 386 -4.93 19.51 10.18
N THR A 387 -3.87 19.47 10.98
CA THR A 387 -3.88 19.92 12.39
C THR A 387 -3.77 21.42 12.60
N ARG A 388 -3.39 22.21 11.59
CA ARG A 388 -3.28 23.66 11.69
C ARG A 388 -4.01 24.32 10.53
N GLY A 389 -5.02 25.13 10.86
CA GLY A 389 -5.71 25.97 9.91
C GLY A 389 -4.86 27.16 9.45
N THR A 390 -5.05 27.59 8.21
CA THR A 390 -4.50 28.85 7.67
C THR A 390 -5.29 30.05 8.20
N GLY A 391 -4.76 31.27 8.01
CA GLY A 391 -5.48 32.49 8.32
C GLY A 391 -6.87 32.58 7.67
N LYS A 392 -6.97 32.12 6.41
CA LYS A 392 -8.23 32.04 5.64
C LYS A 392 -9.25 31.07 6.23
N GLN A 393 -8.81 29.97 6.86
CA GLN A 393 -9.74 29.07 7.55
C GLN A 393 -10.33 29.73 8.81
N ARG A 394 -9.58 30.59 9.49
CA ARG A 394 -10.12 31.37 10.62
C ARG A 394 -11.15 32.40 10.18
N GLU A 395 -10.93 33.07 9.05
CA GLU A 395 -11.88 34.00 8.43
C GLU A 395 -13.18 33.27 8.04
N PHE A 396 -13.07 32.13 7.35
CA PHE A 396 -14.19 31.25 7.04
C PHE A 396 -14.99 30.83 8.28
N LEU A 397 -14.32 30.45 9.37
CA LEU A 397 -14.99 30.10 10.62
C LEU A 397 -15.75 31.25 11.25
N HIS A 398 -15.21 32.46 11.14
CA HIS A 398 -15.88 33.66 11.63
C HIS A 398 -17.16 33.94 10.84
N GLU A 399 -17.11 33.78 9.52
CA GLU A 399 -18.26 33.95 8.64
C GLU A 399 -19.34 32.89 8.82
N HIS A 400 -18.95 31.67 9.21
CA HIS A 400 -19.84 30.52 9.37
C HIS A 400 -20.00 30.07 10.82
N ALA A 401 -19.80 30.96 11.78
CA ALA A 401 -19.83 30.66 13.21
C ALA A 401 -21.15 30.05 13.71
N GLY A 402 -22.27 30.29 13.02
CA GLY A 402 -23.55 29.64 13.32
C GLY A 402 -23.59 28.14 13.01
N TYR A 403 -22.82 27.70 12.02
CA TYR A 403 -22.75 26.27 11.64
C TYR A 403 -21.55 25.56 12.32
N TYR A 404 -20.39 26.21 12.39
CA TYR A 404 -19.16 25.70 13.02
C TYR A 404 -18.92 26.40 14.35
N ALA A 405 -19.86 26.20 15.29
CA ALA A 405 -19.91 26.91 16.57
C ALA A 405 -18.89 26.40 17.60
N VAL A 406 -18.26 25.25 17.36
CA VAL A 406 -17.32 24.64 18.31
C VAL A 406 -15.90 24.94 17.93
N GLY A 407 -15.17 25.62 18.79
CA GLY A 407 -13.75 25.93 18.61
C GLY A 407 -12.89 24.66 18.51
N GLY A 408 -11.81 24.76 17.74
CA GLY A 408 -10.82 23.70 17.53
C GLY A 408 -9.76 24.15 16.53
N SER A 409 -8.69 23.37 16.40
CA SER A 409 -7.53 23.81 15.64
C SER A 409 -7.36 23.12 14.27
N GLY A 410 -8.11 22.07 13.99
CA GLY A 410 -7.89 21.21 12.82
C GLY A 410 -9.07 21.14 11.87
N VAL A 411 -8.77 20.77 10.62
CA VAL A 411 -9.78 20.51 9.59
C VAL A 411 -10.65 19.32 10.00
N GLU A 412 -10.09 18.31 10.67
CA GLU A 412 -10.80 17.16 11.23
C GLU A 412 -11.91 17.54 12.22
N ASN A 413 -11.72 18.62 13.00
CA ASN A 413 -12.74 19.18 13.89
C ASN A 413 -13.93 19.72 13.08
N LEU A 414 -13.65 20.51 12.04
CA LEU A 414 -14.68 21.10 11.17
C LEU A 414 -15.49 20.03 10.42
N PHE A 415 -14.81 19.02 9.90
CA PHE A 415 -15.50 17.89 9.26
C PHE A 415 -16.38 17.12 10.23
N THR A 416 -15.94 16.95 11.48
CA THR A 416 -16.78 16.31 12.50
C THR A 416 -18.04 17.14 12.78
N GLN A 417 -17.93 18.46 12.86
CA GLN A 417 -19.09 19.35 13.00
C GLN A 417 -19.99 19.31 11.75
N LEU A 418 -19.42 19.27 10.54
CA LEU A 418 -20.16 19.10 9.29
C LEU A 418 -21.01 17.85 9.33
N VAL A 419 -20.41 16.71 9.75
CA VAL A 419 -21.14 15.45 9.86
C VAL A 419 -22.26 15.56 10.87
N ILE A 420 -22.00 16.04 12.10
CA ILE A 420 -22.99 16.18 13.16
C ILE A 420 -24.15 17.07 12.70
N ASN A 421 -23.85 18.22 12.13
CA ASN A 421 -24.87 19.19 11.70
C ASN A 421 -25.65 18.70 10.47
N GLY A 422 -24.98 18.03 9.55
CA GLY A 422 -25.56 17.46 8.35
C GLY A 422 -26.47 16.25 8.60
N LEU A 423 -26.24 15.48 9.65
CA LEU A 423 -27.09 14.33 10.02
C LEU A 423 -28.49 14.78 10.44
N LYS A 424 -29.51 14.08 10.00
CA LYS A 424 -30.88 14.15 10.53
C LYS A 424 -30.93 13.59 11.97
N PRO A 425 -31.92 13.97 12.79
CA PRO A 425 -32.17 13.28 14.05
C PRO A 425 -32.27 11.77 13.85
N ASN A 426 -31.65 10.99 14.75
CA ASN A 426 -31.52 9.52 14.71
C ASN A 426 -30.65 8.95 13.57
N ALA A 427 -30.13 9.78 12.70
CA ALA A 427 -29.21 9.36 11.64
C ALA A 427 -27.81 9.07 12.19
N ARG A 428 -27.08 8.17 11.51
CA ARG A 428 -25.76 7.67 11.92
C ARG A 428 -24.64 8.29 11.12
N GLY A 429 -23.52 8.59 11.81
CA GLY A 429 -22.26 8.98 11.20
C GLY A 429 -21.13 8.03 11.59
N LEU A 430 -20.36 7.59 10.63
CA LEU A 430 -19.13 6.82 10.83
C LEU A 430 -17.95 7.64 10.28
N LEU A 431 -17.05 8.02 11.15
CA LEU A 431 -15.92 8.88 10.80
C LEU A 431 -14.60 8.20 11.14
N ILE A 432 -13.63 8.30 10.26
CA ILE A 432 -12.25 7.96 10.62
C ILE A 432 -11.59 9.23 11.15
N VAL A 433 -11.09 9.15 12.38
CA VAL A 433 -10.50 10.29 13.07
C VAL A 433 -9.09 9.96 13.57
N PRO A 434 -8.14 10.92 13.56
CA PRO A 434 -6.82 10.72 14.13
C PRO A 434 -6.88 10.80 15.67
N ASP A 435 -5.88 10.23 16.32
CA ASP A 435 -5.69 10.25 17.77
C ASP A 435 -5.77 11.64 18.38
N GLY A 436 -5.27 12.66 17.66
CA GLY A 436 -5.29 14.04 18.12
C GLY A 436 -6.66 14.58 18.44
N LEU A 437 -7.72 14.20 17.72
CA LEU A 437 -9.09 14.62 17.99
C LEU A 437 -9.60 14.02 19.32
N LEU A 438 -9.17 12.80 19.64
CA LEU A 438 -9.57 12.08 20.83
C LEU A 438 -8.72 12.38 22.07
N LEU A 439 -7.54 13.02 21.88
CA LEU A 439 -6.56 13.26 22.95
C LEU A 439 -6.38 14.74 23.30
N ARG A 440 -6.25 15.63 22.26
CA ARG A 440 -5.81 17.01 22.51
C ARG A 440 -6.79 17.79 23.37
N HIS A 441 -6.26 18.59 24.30
CA HIS A 441 -7.05 19.48 25.13
C HIS A 441 -7.82 20.53 24.30
N SER A 442 -7.24 21.01 23.18
CA SER A 442 -7.91 21.93 22.24
C SER A 442 -9.19 21.37 21.62
N GLU A 443 -9.33 20.03 21.58
CA GLU A 443 -10.50 19.35 21.03
C GLU A 443 -11.55 18.94 22.10
N ARG A 444 -11.31 19.31 23.35
CA ARG A 444 -12.29 19.12 24.45
C ARG A 444 -13.68 19.68 24.12
N PRO A 445 -13.82 20.90 23.61
CA PRO A 445 -15.13 21.44 23.24
C PRO A 445 -15.87 20.58 22.22
N LEU A 446 -15.14 19.98 21.25
CA LEU A 446 -15.72 19.09 20.26
C LEU A 446 -16.19 17.78 20.90
N ARG A 447 -15.39 17.17 21.78
CA ARG A 447 -15.81 15.95 22.51
C ARG A 447 -17.06 16.21 23.36
N ALA A 448 -17.13 17.35 24.05
CA ALA A 448 -18.32 17.77 24.79
C ALA A 448 -19.53 17.96 23.85
N HIS A 449 -19.32 18.56 22.68
CA HIS A 449 -20.35 18.76 21.67
C HIS A 449 -20.89 17.42 21.12
N ILE A 450 -20.01 16.46 20.83
CA ILE A 450 -20.39 15.10 20.41
C ILE A 450 -21.32 14.47 21.45
N LEU A 451 -20.92 14.47 22.73
CA LEU A 451 -21.74 13.86 23.79
C LEU A 451 -23.07 14.58 24.02
N LYS A 452 -23.09 15.91 23.82
CA LYS A 452 -24.31 16.70 23.94
C LYS A 452 -25.31 16.41 22.82
N THR A 453 -24.82 16.31 21.57
CA THR A 453 -25.67 16.27 20.37
C THR A 453 -25.84 14.86 19.81
N CYS A 454 -24.96 13.94 20.15
CA CYS A 454 -24.96 12.59 19.62
C CYS A 454 -24.90 11.53 20.73
N THR A 455 -25.41 10.35 20.44
CA THR A 455 -25.08 9.11 21.13
C THR A 455 -23.78 8.60 20.55
N LEU A 456 -22.79 8.30 21.38
CA LEU A 456 -21.56 7.64 20.99
C LEU A 456 -21.81 6.13 20.96
N GLU A 457 -21.95 5.55 19.77
CA GLU A 457 -22.27 4.12 19.63
C GLU A 457 -21.02 3.25 19.70
N ALA A 458 -19.92 3.67 19.05
CA ALA A 458 -18.67 2.92 19.08
C ALA A 458 -17.42 3.79 18.88
N VAL A 459 -16.30 3.29 19.43
CA VAL A 459 -14.95 3.75 19.13
C VAL A 459 -14.08 2.53 18.83
N VAL A 460 -13.64 2.38 17.59
CA VAL A 460 -12.81 1.27 17.15
C VAL A 460 -11.38 1.77 16.91
N SER A 461 -10.41 1.17 17.59
CA SER A 461 -8.99 1.49 17.41
C SER A 461 -8.44 0.72 16.22
N LEU A 462 -7.90 1.40 15.22
CA LEU A 462 -7.21 0.81 14.08
C LEU A 462 -5.69 0.73 14.36
N PRO A 463 -4.94 -0.21 13.80
CA PRO A 463 -3.50 -0.30 14.00
C PRO A 463 -2.76 0.94 13.47
N VAL A 464 -1.57 1.21 14.00
CA VAL A 464 -0.66 2.22 13.44
C VAL A 464 -0.33 1.84 11.99
N ASN A 465 -0.08 2.82 11.13
CA ASN A 465 0.15 2.59 9.69
C ASN A 465 -1.03 1.98 8.92
N THR A 466 -2.26 1.99 9.45
CA THR A 466 -3.47 1.65 8.67
C THR A 466 -3.54 2.48 7.40
N PHE A 467 -3.17 3.76 7.45
CA PHE A 467 -3.13 4.64 6.30
C PHE A 467 -1.69 4.76 5.76
N TYR A 468 -1.54 4.50 4.48
CA TYR A 468 -0.25 4.46 3.79
C TYR A 468 0.57 5.75 3.90
N SER A 469 -0.10 6.89 3.91
CA SER A 469 0.52 8.22 3.87
C SER A 469 0.77 8.84 5.26
N THR A 470 0.40 8.15 6.34
CA THR A 470 0.58 8.68 7.70
C THR A 470 0.81 7.58 8.72
N PRO A 471 1.81 7.73 9.60
CA PRO A 471 2.02 6.83 10.73
C PRO A 471 1.06 7.12 11.90
N LYS A 472 0.11 8.05 11.75
CA LYS A 472 -0.81 8.42 12.83
C LYS A 472 -1.71 7.25 13.21
N LYS A 473 -1.91 7.07 14.51
CA LYS A 473 -2.95 6.20 15.04
C LYS A 473 -4.32 6.79 14.71
N THR A 474 -5.24 5.95 14.25
CA THR A 474 -6.58 6.37 13.83
C THR A 474 -7.65 5.50 14.47
N TYR A 475 -8.87 6.01 14.49
CA TYR A 475 -10.02 5.37 15.10
C TYR A 475 -11.24 5.52 14.19
N VAL A 476 -12.15 4.54 14.22
CA VAL A 476 -13.48 4.70 13.67
C VAL A 476 -14.40 5.16 14.79
N LEU A 477 -14.93 6.36 14.65
CA LEU A 477 -15.91 6.95 15.55
C LEU A 477 -17.31 6.74 14.98
N VAL A 478 -18.19 6.07 15.72
CA VAL A 478 -19.58 5.84 15.32
C VAL A 478 -20.50 6.63 16.23
N ILE A 479 -21.21 7.57 15.63
CA ILE A 479 -22.12 8.47 16.34
C ILE A 479 -23.54 8.39 15.75
N ARG A 480 -24.55 8.58 16.59
CA ARG A 480 -25.93 8.74 16.17
C ARG A 480 -26.46 10.08 16.68
N LYS A 481 -26.98 10.92 15.79
CA LYS A 481 -27.53 12.22 16.19
C LYS A 481 -28.75 12.02 17.10
N LYS A 482 -28.76 12.64 18.27
CA LYS A 482 -29.87 12.58 19.21
C LYS A 482 -31.09 13.28 18.65
N GLN A 483 -32.28 12.82 19.07
CA GLN A 483 -33.53 13.49 18.75
C GLN A 483 -33.57 14.89 19.38
N LYS A 484 -33.13 15.00 20.63
CA LYS A 484 -32.97 16.26 21.34
C LYS A 484 -31.55 16.36 21.89
N ALA A 485 -30.89 17.47 21.65
CA ALA A 485 -29.57 17.72 22.22
C ALA A 485 -29.68 17.71 23.76
N GLY A 486 -28.74 17.04 24.42
CA GLY A 486 -28.74 16.89 25.88
C GLY A 486 -29.40 15.65 26.42
N ASP A 487 -30.12 14.86 25.61
CA ASP A 487 -30.65 13.58 26.03
C ASP A 487 -29.52 12.69 26.59
N ARG A 488 -29.78 12.05 27.76
CA ARG A 488 -28.76 11.21 28.40
C ARG A 488 -28.63 9.88 27.67
N GLN A 489 -27.39 9.52 27.33
CA GLN A 489 -27.10 8.17 26.82
C GLN A 489 -27.05 7.18 27.95
N THR A 490 -27.87 6.12 27.86
CA THR A 490 -27.93 5.01 28.84
C THR A 490 -27.19 3.77 28.35
N ASP A 491 -27.09 3.60 27.04
CA ASP A 491 -26.47 2.45 26.45
C ASP A 491 -24.92 2.57 26.53
N PRO A 492 -24.22 1.45 26.73
CA PRO A 492 -22.78 1.44 26.75
C PRO A 492 -22.22 1.80 25.35
N VAL A 493 -20.95 2.12 25.32
CA VAL A 493 -20.21 2.35 24.07
C VAL A 493 -19.46 1.07 23.71
N PHE A 494 -19.63 0.62 22.47
CA PHE A 494 -18.86 -0.49 21.92
C PHE A 494 -17.44 -0.03 21.64
N THR A 495 -16.44 -0.74 22.15
CA THR A 495 -15.04 -0.49 21.81
C THR A 495 -14.37 -1.74 21.30
N TYR A 496 -13.50 -1.58 20.34
CA TYR A 496 -12.80 -2.71 19.73
C TYR A 496 -11.35 -2.35 19.39
N LEU A 497 -10.45 -3.31 19.61
CA LEU A 497 -9.03 -3.19 19.33
C LEU A 497 -8.67 -4.02 18.10
N VAL A 498 -8.52 -3.37 16.95
CA VAL A 498 -8.07 -4.01 15.70
C VAL A 498 -6.56 -4.08 15.69
N GLY A 499 -5.99 -5.28 15.58
CA GLY A 499 -4.56 -5.52 15.39
C GLY A 499 -4.20 -5.74 13.92
N ASN A 500 -5.10 -6.42 13.17
CA ASN A 500 -4.86 -6.77 11.78
C ASN A 500 -6.04 -6.36 10.89
N ILE A 501 -5.75 -5.80 9.73
CA ILE A 501 -6.76 -5.33 8.76
C ILE A 501 -6.83 -6.18 7.49
N GLY A 502 -6.25 -7.40 7.50
CA GLY A 502 -6.23 -8.30 6.34
C GLY A 502 -5.17 -7.94 5.30
N GLU A 503 -4.28 -7.00 5.61
CA GLU A 503 -3.12 -6.67 4.80
C GLU A 503 -1.94 -6.26 5.69
N THR A 504 -0.70 -6.43 5.20
CA THR A 504 0.48 -5.97 5.92
C THR A 504 0.48 -4.45 6.02
N LEU A 505 1.02 -3.92 7.12
CA LEU A 505 1.05 -2.47 7.39
C LEU A 505 2.30 -1.77 6.85
N ASP A 506 3.09 -2.49 6.07
CA ASP A 506 4.26 -1.97 5.35
C ASP A 506 3.87 -1.28 4.02
N ALA A 507 4.87 -0.74 3.34
CA ALA A 507 4.68 -0.07 2.04
C ALA A 507 4.14 -0.99 0.92
N LYS A 508 4.25 -2.31 1.06
CA LYS A 508 3.86 -3.28 0.01
C LYS A 508 2.42 -3.74 0.12
N ARG A 509 1.82 -3.70 1.33
CA ARG A 509 0.41 -4.07 1.56
C ARG A 509 0.03 -5.44 0.99
N PHE A 510 0.75 -6.47 1.41
CA PHE A 510 0.38 -7.83 1.05
C PHE A 510 -0.86 -8.27 1.81
N VAL A 511 -1.74 -8.99 1.13
CA VAL A 511 -2.89 -9.63 1.77
C VAL A 511 -2.40 -10.69 2.76
N ILE A 512 -2.93 -10.64 3.99
CA ILE A 512 -2.66 -11.62 5.06
C ILE A 512 -3.97 -12.26 5.51
N ALA A 513 -3.86 -13.43 6.13
CA ALA A 513 -5.02 -14.18 6.63
C ALA A 513 -5.70 -13.49 7.82
N GLU A 514 -4.90 -12.89 8.67
CA GLU A 514 -5.34 -12.26 9.90
C GLU A 514 -6.08 -10.95 9.57
N ASN A 515 -7.37 -10.91 9.89
CA ASN A 515 -8.23 -9.75 9.68
C ASN A 515 -9.29 -9.67 10.78
N ASP A 516 -9.16 -8.69 11.65
CA ASP A 516 -10.06 -8.48 12.79
C ASP A 516 -11.31 -7.67 12.42
N LEU A 517 -11.35 -7.09 11.21
CA LEU A 517 -12.42 -6.18 10.80
C LEU A 517 -13.78 -6.87 10.58
N PRO A 518 -13.86 -8.04 9.88
CA PRO A 518 -15.14 -8.72 9.72
C PRO A 518 -15.77 -9.19 11.05
N PRO A 519 -15.03 -9.86 11.97
CA PRO A 519 -15.60 -10.21 13.27
C PRO A 519 -16.00 -8.97 14.08
N MET A 520 -15.22 -7.90 14.07
CA MET A 520 -15.56 -6.62 14.70
C MET A 520 -16.89 -6.08 14.19
N ALA A 521 -17.07 -6.00 12.87
CA ALA A 521 -18.30 -5.49 12.27
C ALA A 521 -19.52 -6.37 12.63
N SER A 522 -19.34 -7.69 12.64
CA SER A 522 -20.39 -8.65 13.03
C SER A 522 -20.79 -8.48 14.49
N LEU A 523 -19.82 -8.35 15.41
CA LEU A 523 -20.08 -8.09 16.83
C LEU A 523 -20.78 -6.75 17.04
N PHE A 524 -20.38 -5.71 16.32
CA PHE A 524 -21.05 -4.41 16.41
C PHE A 524 -22.53 -4.49 15.96
N ARG A 525 -22.84 -5.24 14.92
CA ARG A 525 -24.23 -5.46 14.49
C ARG A 525 -25.05 -6.20 15.55
N LEU A 526 -24.48 -7.21 16.19
CA LEU A 526 -25.13 -7.90 17.30
C LEU A 526 -25.36 -6.95 18.48
N PHE A 527 -24.36 -6.14 18.83
CA PHE A 527 -24.47 -5.11 19.85
C PHE A 527 -25.62 -4.13 19.56
N GLN A 528 -25.75 -3.68 18.31
CA GLN A 528 -26.83 -2.77 17.91
C GLN A 528 -28.24 -3.36 18.13
N GLY A 529 -28.39 -4.67 18.03
CA GLY A 529 -29.66 -5.35 18.23
C GLY A 529 -30.17 -5.22 19.68
N ASN A 530 -29.27 -5.34 20.66
CA ASN A 530 -29.61 -5.15 22.10
C ASN A 530 -28.34 -4.72 22.87
N PRO A 531 -28.02 -3.41 22.92
CA PRO A 531 -26.79 -2.92 23.55
C PRO A 531 -26.66 -3.27 25.05
N LYS A 532 -27.77 -3.41 25.75
CA LYS A 532 -27.77 -3.66 27.21
C LYS A 532 -27.50 -5.11 27.58
N GLU A 533 -27.91 -6.03 26.75
CA GLU A 533 -27.75 -7.47 26.98
C GLU A 533 -26.60 -8.08 26.16
N PHE A 534 -25.97 -7.29 25.33
CA PHE A 534 -24.86 -7.76 24.51
C PHE A 534 -23.68 -8.20 25.38
N ALA A 535 -23.24 -9.43 25.18
CA ALA A 535 -22.04 -10.00 25.76
C ALA A 535 -21.19 -10.72 24.71
N THR A 536 -19.87 -10.70 24.87
CA THR A 536 -18.96 -11.40 23.98
C THR A 536 -17.73 -11.89 24.74
N THR A 537 -17.14 -12.99 24.28
CA THR A 537 -15.88 -13.53 24.80
C THR A 537 -14.67 -13.05 23.99
N ASP A 538 -14.87 -12.23 22.94
CA ASP A 538 -13.78 -11.69 22.16
C ASP A 538 -12.95 -10.69 23.00
N PRO A 539 -11.67 -10.98 23.29
CA PRO A 539 -10.84 -10.11 24.13
C PRO A 539 -10.53 -8.75 23.48
N ARG A 540 -10.79 -8.60 22.19
CA ARG A 540 -10.66 -7.35 21.44
C ARG A 540 -11.85 -6.40 21.67
N CYS A 541 -12.95 -6.91 22.17
CA CYS A 541 -14.17 -6.15 22.42
C CYS A 541 -14.35 -5.87 23.91
N LYS A 542 -14.47 -4.59 24.27
CA LYS A 542 -14.87 -4.18 25.63
C LYS A 542 -16.00 -3.16 25.54
N LEU A 543 -16.97 -3.28 26.45
CA LEU A 543 -18.06 -2.30 26.58
C LEU A 543 -17.75 -1.34 27.74
N PHE A 544 -17.88 -0.06 27.48
CA PHE A 544 -17.70 0.95 28.53
C PHE A 544 -18.95 1.82 28.68
N PRO A 545 -19.31 2.20 29.90
CA PRO A 545 -20.41 3.14 30.10
C PRO A 545 -20.09 4.48 29.41
N ALA A 546 -21.10 5.16 28.87
CA ALA A 546 -20.92 6.46 28.20
C ALA A 546 -20.23 7.50 29.10
N ALA A 547 -20.38 7.42 30.43
CA ALA A 547 -19.70 8.28 31.38
C ALA A 547 -18.17 8.12 31.40
N ARG A 548 -17.61 7.02 30.87
CA ARG A 548 -16.15 6.85 30.75
C ARG A 548 -15.56 7.78 29.69
N PHE A 549 -16.36 8.23 28.76
CA PHE A 549 -15.95 9.15 27.69
C PHE A 549 -16.06 10.61 28.16
N ASP A 550 -15.28 10.97 29.18
CA ASP A 550 -15.21 12.35 29.66
C ASP A 550 -14.55 13.24 28.61
N PRO A 551 -15.15 14.41 28.28
CA PRO A 551 -14.49 15.39 27.38
C PRO A 551 -13.15 15.89 27.90
N ASP A 552 -12.91 15.90 29.19
CA ASP A 552 -11.69 16.35 29.83
C ASP A 552 -10.56 15.30 29.79
N ASP A 553 -10.93 14.01 29.59
CA ASP A 553 -10.02 12.90 29.49
C ASP A 553 -9.84 12.49 28.00
N HIS A 554 -8.91 11.57 27.71
CA HIS A 554 -8.70 11.03 26.38
C HIS A 554 -9.72 9.91 26.06
N TRP A 555 -10.08 9.81 24.77
CA TRP A 555 -10.91 8.72 24.24
C TRP A 555 -10.07 7.70 23.44
N LEU A 556 -8.80 7.57 23.76
CA LEU A 556 -7.90 6.58 23.15
C LEU A 556 -8.20 5.20 23.73
N VAL A 557 -9.25 4.55 23.22
CA VAL A 557 -9.78 3.29 23.77
C VAL A 557 -8.75 2.18 23.86
N ASN A 558 -7.77 2.11 22.94
CA ASN A 558 -6.69 1.13 23.01
C ASN A 558 -5.84 1.23 24.30
N LYS A 559 -5.78 2.39 24.94
CA LYS A 559 -5.11 2.58 26.23
C LYS A 559 -5.88 1.99 27.42
N TRP A 560 -7.12 1.54 27.20
CA TRP A 560 -7.96 0.89 28.22
C TRP A 560 -7.79 -0.64 28.23
N TRP A 561 -6.94 -1.18 27.36
CA TRP A 561 -6.36 -2.51 27.44
C TRP A 561 -5.00 -2.41 28.13
N THR A 562 -4.64 -3.43 28.93
CA THR A 562 -3.31 -3.51 29.53
C THR A 562 -2.25 -3.62 28.45
N LEU A 563 -1.00 -3.34 28.79
CA LEU A 563 0.10 -3.48 27.83
C LEU A 563 0.20 -4.92 27.28
N GLU A 564 0.08 -5.90 28.17
CA GLU A 564 0.10 -7.33 27.83
C GLU A 564 -1.05 -7.72 26.90
N GLU A 565 -2.28 -7.25 27.19
CA GLU A 565 -3.42 -7.45 26.28
C GLU A 565 -3.14 -6.85 24.91
N ARG A 566 -2.61 -5.64 24.85
CA ARG A 566 -2.32 -4.93 23.61
C ARG A 566 -1.24 -5.63 22.78
N GLN A 567 -0.20 -6.17 23.43
CA GLN A 567 0.84 -6.96 22.78
C GLN A 567 0.27 -8.27 22.22
N ARG A 568 -0.48 -9.00 23.06
CA ARG A 568 -1.13 -10.26 22.63
C ARG A 568 -2.12 -10.05 21.48
N LEU A 569 -2.79 -8.91 21.43
CA LEU A 569 -3.80 -8.56 20.41
C LEU A 569 -3.18 -7.86 19.18
N GLY A 570 -1.89 -7.58 19.16
CA GLY A 570 -1.19 -7.01 18.01
C GLY A 570 -1.36 -5.49 17.82
N ASP A 571 -1.80 -4.75 18.86
CA ASP A 571 -1.88 -3.27 18.82
C ASP A 571 -0.50 -2.61 19.01
N VAL A 572 0.39 -3.26 19.72
CA VAL A 572 1.78 -2.87 19.91
C VAL A 572 2.69 -4.07 19.73
N GLU A 573 3.86 -3.83 19.21
CA GLU A 573 4.87 -4.87 19.12
C GLU A 573 5.24 -5.37 20.53
N ALA A 574 5.55 -6.66 20.62
CA ALA A 574 6.08 -7.20 21.87
C ALA A 574 7.41 -6.52 22.18
N GLU A 575 7.43 -5.72 23.22
CA GLU A 575 8.67 -5.11 23.70
C GLU A 575 9.53 -6.19 24.34
N CYS A 576 10.77 -6.31 23.89
CA CYS A 576 11.76 -7.20 24.49
C CYS A 576 12.27 -6.55 25.78
N PHE A 577 11.65 -6.89 26.90
CA PHE A 577 12.12 -6.43 28.20
C PHE A 577 13.24 -7.36 28.68
N VAL A 578 14.36 -6.78 29.05
CA VAL A 578 15.51 -7.48 29.58
C VAL A 578 15.75 -7.05 31.03
N GLY A 579 16.02 -7.99 31.91
CA GLY A 579 16.40 -7.72 33.29
C GLY A 579 17.80 -7.07 33.37
N PRO A 580 18.12 -6.40 34.50
CA PRO A 580 19.40 -5.72 34.65
C PRO A 580 20.62 -6.63 34.40
N GLY A 581 20.56 -7.89 34.83
CA GLY A 581 21.65 -8.86 34.62
C GLY A 581 21.79 -9.24 33.13
N GLU A 582 20.69 -9.50 32.46
CA GLU A 582 20.63 -9.83 31.03
C GLU A 582 21.08 -8.65 30.17
N LEU A 583 20.61 -7.44 30.49
CA LEU A 583 21.06 -6.21 29.84
C LEU A 583 22.54 -5.98 30.01
N SER A 584 23.07 -6.22 31.23
CA SER A 584 24.52 -6.12 31.51
C SER A 584 25.35 -7.09 30.67
N ALA A 585 24.88 -8.34 30.53
CA ALA A 585 25.52 -9.34 29.68
C ALA A 585 25.54 -8.94 28.20
N LEU A 586 24.39 -8.50 27.66
CA LEU A 586 24.27 -8.04 26.30
C LEU A 586 25.13 -6.78 26.01
N LEU A 587 25.20 -5.85 26.96
CA LEU A 587 26.10 -4.68 26.86
C LEU A 587 27.55 -5.08 26.84
N GLN A 588 27.98 -6.06 27.66
CA GLN A 588 29.35 -6.58 27.65
C GLN A 588 29.68 -7.30 26.35
N GLU A 589 28.78 -8.11 25.83
CA GLU A 589 28.93 -8.79 24.55
C GLU A 589 29.06 -7.78 23.39
N THR A 590 28.17 -6.77 23.35
CA THR A 590 28.22 -5.68 22.35
C THR A 590 29.51 -4.87 22.47
N ALA A 591 29.94 -4.54 23.69
CA ALA A 591 31.21 -3.83 23.92
C ALA A 591 32.40 -4.68 23.45
N GLY A 592 32.37 -5.99 23.65
CA GLY A 592 33.38 -6.94 23.17
C GLY A 592 33.43 -6.96 21.63
N ALA A 593 32.27 -7.03 20.97
CA ALA A 593 32.16 -6.99 19.51
C ALA A 593 32.67 -5.65 18.94
N LEU A 594 32.25 -4.52 19.49
CA LEU A 594 32.74 -3.19 19.11
C LEU A 594 34.25 -3.04 19.34
N GLY A 595 34.78 -3.60 20.46
CA GLY A 595 36.20 -3.64 20.74
C GLY A 595 36.98 -4.46 19.71
N ALA A 596 36.45 -5.58 19.24
CA ALA A 596 37.04 -6.40 18.20
C ALA A 596 37.12 -5.64 16.88
N HIS A 597 36.03 -4.94 16.46
CA HIS A 597 36.00 -4.08 15.26
C HIS A 597 37.02 -2.93 15.40
N ALA A 598 37.09 -2.25 16.55
CA ALA A 598 38.04 -1.18 16.79
C ALA A 598 39.48 -1.66 16.73
N LYS A 599 39.77 -2.87 17.24
CA LYS A 599 41.12 -3.48 17.16
C LYS A 599 41.50 -3.81 15.71
N GLY A 600 40.55 -4.31 14.91
CA GLY A 600 40.78 -4.56 13.50
C GLY A 600 41.12 -3.28 12.74
N LEU A 601 40.43 -2.18 13.03
CA LEU A 601 40.68 -0.87 12.40
C LEU A 601 42.05 -0.28 12.79
N ARG A 602 42.49 -0.42 14.02
CA ARG A 602 43.83 0.06 14.47
C ARG A 602 44.98 -0.63 13.72
N GLY A 603 44.82 -1.85 13.28
CA GLY A 603 45.80 -2.55 12.44
C GLY A 603 45.94 -1.94 11.03
N LEU A 604 44.97 -1.15 10.59
CA LEU A 604 44.97 -0.50 9.27
C LEU A 604 45.61 0.90 9.29
N GLU A 605 45.70 1.57 10.44
CA GLU A 605 46.30 2.92 10.57
C GLU A 605 47.77 3.03 10.13
N HIS A 606 48.49 1.94 10.00
CA HIS A 606 49.88 1.93 9.61
C HIS A 606 50.15 1.90 8.09
N HIS A 607 49.13 1.74 7.27
CA HIS A 607 49.27 1.60 5.81
C HIS A 607 48.85 2.79 4.97
N VAL A 608 48.27 3.86 5.55
CA VAL A 608 47.89 5.08 4.84
C VAL A 608 49.13 5.94 4.61
N SER A 609 50.00 5.50 3.71
CA SER A 609 51.03 6.38 3.15
C SER A 609 50.39 7.37 2.17
N ILE A 610 50.83 8.63 2.21
CA ILE A 610 50.43 9.68 1.24
C ILE A 610 50.91 9.25 -0.15
N ARG A 611 49.99 8.59 -0.90
CA ARG A 611 50.28 8.16 -2.28
C ARG A 611 49.84 9.25 -3.27
N ARG A 612 50.55 9.41 -4.34
CA ARG A 612 50.07 10.23 -5.47
C ARG A 612 48.84 9.62 -6.06
N THR A 613 47.83 10.43 -6.37
CA THR A 613 46.55 9.97 -6.95
C THR A 613 46.15 10.83 -8.15
N VAL A 614 45.44 10.23 -9.08
CA VAL A 614 44.79 10.93 -10.18
C VAL A 614 43.29 10.75 -10.07
N THR A 615 42.49 11.76 -10.40
CA THR A 615 41.03 11.67 -10.41
C THR A 615 40.56 11.09 -11.73
N VAL A 616 39.74 10.03 -11.64
CA VAL A 616 39.11 9.36 -12.78
C VAL A 616 37.62 9.50 -12.70
N ALA A 617 36.94 9.76 -13.82
CA ALA A 617 35.49 9.85 -13.91
C ALA A 617 34.93 8.58 -14.54
N LEU A 618 33.78 8.10 -14.06
CA LEU A 618 33.06 6.97 -14.67
C LEU A 618 32.62 7.25 -16.11
N ALA A 619 32.52 8.51 -16.49
CA ALA A 619 32.22 8.93 -17.85
C ALA A 619 33.43 8.78 -18.80
N ASP A 620 34.67 8.54 -18.30
CA ASP A 620 35.84 8.42 -19.12
C ASP A 620 35.87 7.09 -19.88
N ARG A 621 35.60 7.18 -21.17
CA ARG A 621 35.50 6.01 -22.04
C ARG A 621 36.85 5.29 -22.31
N ARG A 622 37.95 5.84 -21.91
CA ARG A 622 39.24 5.15 -21.94
C ARG A 622 39.29 4.03 -20.91
N TYR A 623 38.63 4.23 -19.79
CA TYR A 623 38.69 3.33 -18.65
C TYR A 623 37.39 2.58 -18.39
N PHE A 624 36.25 3.15 -18.81
CA PHE A 624 34.95 2.60 -18.46
C PHE A 624 33.95 2.63 -19.63
N HIS A 625 33.08 1.63 -19.64
CA HIS A 625 31.89 1.62 -20.48
C HIS A 625 30.65 1.32 -19.63
N MET A 626 29.72 2.27 -19.58
CA MET A 626 28.48 2.14 -18.82
C MET A 626 27.30 1.78 -19.73
N SER A 627 26.45 0.87 -19.27
CA SER A 627 25.21 0.48 -19.94
C SER A 627 24.13 0.16 -18.92
N ILE A 628 22.88 0.12 -19.38
CA ILE A 628 21.75 -0.42 -18.62
C ILE A 628 21.35 -1.73 -19.28
N GLY A 629 20.94 -2.71 -18.48
CA GLY A 629 20.44 -3.98 -18.95
C GLY A 629 19.15 -3.86 -19.75
N LYS A 630 18.74 -4.95 -20.36
CA LYS A 630 17.51 -5.01 -21.17
C LYS A 630 16.39 -5.64 -20.35
N ARG A 631 15.18 -5.19 -20.60
CA ARG A 631 13.99 -5.79 -19.99
C ARG A 631 13.90 -7.27 -20.35
N VAL A 632 13.79 -8.12 -19.34
CA VAL A 632 13.58 -9.56 -19.49
C VAL A 632 12.10 -9.87 -19.20
N LEU A 633 11.47 -10.62 -20.08
CA LEU A 633 10.07 -10.99 -19.93
C LEU A 633 9.93 -12.14 -18.92
N ARG A 634 8.85 -12.16 -18.13
CA ARG A 634 8.61 -13.24 -17.15
C ARG A 634 8.61 -14.66 -17.76
N ARG A 635 8.23 -14.80 -19.01
CA ARG A 635 8.27 -16.10 -19.73
C ARG A 635 9.70 -16.58 -20.00
N GLU A 636 10.69 -15.71 -19.89
CA GLU A 636 12.12 -15.98 -20.07
C GLU A 636 12.81 -16.25 -18.73
N LEU A 637 12.11 -16.10 -17.63
CA LEU A 637 12.56 -16.30 -16.26
C LEU A 637 12.30 -17.73 -15.83
N PHE A 638 13.34 -18.43 -15.40
CA PHE A 638 13.25 -19.76 -14.81
C PHE A 638 13.67 -19.69 -13.34
N HIS A 639 13.11 -20.56 -12.53
CA HIS A 639 13.63 -20.81 -11.18
C HIS A 639 14.88 -21.68 -11.32
N ALA A 640 15.87 -21.46 -10.45
CA ALA A 640 17.21 -22.00 -10.53
C ALA A 640 17.27 -23.44 -11.07
N VAL A 641 17.74 -23.60 -12.29
CA VAL A 641 18.11 -24.88 -12.88
C VAL A 641 19.62 -24.85 -13.13
N LYS A 642 20.29 -25.93 -12.76
CA LYS A 642 21.75 -26.04 -12.93
C LYS A 642 22.14 -25.82 -14.40
N GLY A 643 22.95 -24.81 -14.63
CA GLY A 643 23.45 -24.45 -15.97
C GLY A 643 22.78 -23.22 -16.62
N GLN A 644 21.77 -22.61 -15.99
CA GLN A 644 21.17 -21.35 -16.46
C GLN A 644 21.98 -20.14 -16.06
N VAL A 645 21.82 -19.05 -16.84
CA VAL A 645 22.51 -17.77 -16.61
C VAL A 645 21.81 -17.00 -15.50
N PRO A 646 22.51 -16.57 -14.42
CA PRO A 646 21.93 -15.77 -13.37
C PRO A 646 21.54 -14.37 -13.89
N LEU A 647 20.33 -13.91 -13.52
CA LEU A 647 19.78 -12.62 -13.91
C LEU A 647 19.76 -11.69 -12.68
N TYR A 648 20.39 -10.51 -12.83
CA TYR A 648 20.40 -9.46 -11.82
C TYR A 648 19.45 -8.32 -12.19
N SER A 649 18.79 -7.75 -11.18
CA SER A 649 17.81 -6.67 -11.33
C SER A 649 18.06 -5.56 -10.29
N ALA A 650 17.04 -5.19 -9.54
CA ALA A 650 17.12 -4.15 -8.50
C ALA A 650 18.01 -4.54 -7.29
N ASN A 651 18.41 -5.78 -7.15
CA ASN A 651 19.42 -6.23 -6.21
C ASN A 651 20.53 -6.96 -6.96
N VAL A 652 21.75 -6.50 -6.82
CA VAL A 652 22.92 -7.04 -7.56
C VAL A 652 23.88 -7.83 -6.67
N LYS A 653 23.57 -8.01 -5.37
CA LYS A 653 24.40 -8.80 -4.44
C LYS A 653 24.42 -10.26 -4.85
N PRO A 654 25.58 -10.96 -4.71
CA PRO A 654 25.67 -12.41 -4.92
C PRO A 654 24.68 -13.17 -4.03
N GLY A 655 24.02 -14.20 -4.56
CA GLY A 655 22.98 -14.97 -3.84
C GLY A 655 21.63 -14.26 -3.75
N LYS A 656 21.45 -13.11 -4.44
CA LYS A 656 20.21 -12.35 -4.54
C LYS A 656 19.76 -12.17 -5.99
N GLU A 657 19.98 -13.19 -6.81
CA GLU A 657 19.58 -13.22 -8.21
C GLU A 657 18.06 -13.04 -8.33
N HIS A 658 17.64 -12.23 -9.31
CA HIS A 658 16.23 -12.02 -9.60
C HIS A 658 15.56 -13.28 -10.17
N GLY A 659 16.37 -14.12 -10.81
CA GLY A 659 15.99 -15.37 -11.44
C GLY A 659 17.10 -15.86 -12.37
N TRP A 660 16.76 -16.74 -13.30
CA TRP A 660 17.69 -17.38 -14.21
C TRP A 660 17.10 -17.33 -15.63
N ILE A 661 17.92 -17.25 -16.64
CA ILE A 661 17.51 -17.27 -18.06
C ILE A 661 18.41 -18.22 -18.86
N ASP A 662 17.91 -18.73 -19.98
CA ASP A 662 18.65 -19.71 -20.80
C ASP A 662 19.88 -19.12 -21.47
N LYS A 663 19.80 -17.86 -21.89
CA LYS A 663 20.87 -17.18 -22.62
C LYS A 663 21.03 -15.76 -22.09
N SER A 664 22.28 -15.34 -21.88
CA SER A 664 22.58 -13.96 -21.50
C SER A 664 22.07 -12.96 -22.55
N ASN A 665 21.58 -11.84 -22.07
CA ASN A 665 21.25 -10.66 -22.86
C ASN A 665 22.46 -9.69 -23.02
N ILE A 666 23.65 -10.15 -22.61
CA ILE A 666 24.94 -9.46 -22.71
C ILE A 666 25.82 -10.30 -23.63
N ASP A 667 26.44 -9.63 -24.59
CA ASP A 667 27.24 -10.29 -25.63
C ASP A 667 28.76 -10.28 -25.36
N ASP A 668 29.23 -9.47 -24.38
CA ASP A 668 30.65 -9.28 -24.14
C ASP A 668 30.98 -9.34 -22.63
N PHE A 669 31.81 -10.34 -22.27
CA PHE A 669 32.36 -10.58 -20.94
C PHE A 669 33.86 -10.47 -20.86
N SER A 670 34.52 -9.95 -21.92
CA SER A 670 35.98 -9.86 -22.07
C SER A 670 36.67 -8.98 -21.01
N HIS A 671 35.88 -8.20 -20.23
CA HIS A 671 36.37 -7.34 -19.18
C HIS A 671 35.53 -7.54 -17.91
N PRO A 672 36.10 -7.34 -16.71
CA PRO A 672 35.35 -7.35 -15.47
C PRO A 672 34.30 -6.22 -15.44
N SER A 673 33.26 -6.41 -14.67
CA SER A 673 32.14 -5.46 -14.60
C SER A 673 31.71 -5.21 -13.17
N LEU A 674 31.27 -3.99 -12.89
CA LEU A 674 30.51 -3.67 -11.68
C LEU A 674 29.04 -3.53 -12.07
N LEU A 675 28.17 -4.23 -11.35
CA LEU A 675 26.71 -4.08 -11.48
C LEU A 675 26.22 -3.15 -10.39
N TRP A 676 25.30 -2.24 -10.71
CA TRP A 676 24.65 -1.41 -9.71
C TRP A 676 23.13 -1.45 -9.80
N SER A 677 22.45 -1.36 -8.64
CA SER A 677 21.00 -1.26 -8.56
C SER A 677 20.52 0.14 -8.93
N ILE A 678 19.44 0.26 -9.72
CA ILE A 678 18.84 1.54 -10.15
C ILE A 678 17.62 1.90 -9.32
N ASP A 679 16.76 0.94 -8.99
CA ASP A 679 15.42 1.17 -8.40
C ASP A 679 15.25 0.63 -6.98
N SER A 680 16.34 0.35 -6.28
CA SER A 680 16.34 -0.08 -4.86
C SER A 680 17.36 0.73 -4.07
N ASP A 681 17.64 0.27 -2.84
CA ASP A 681 18.77 0.79 -2.08
C ASP A 681 20.05 0.57 -2.88
N PHE A 682 20.87 1.62 -2.96
CA PHE A 682 22.06 1.59 -3.80
C PHE A 682 23.02 0.49 -3.34
N ASN A 683 23.25 -0.47 -4.20
CA ASN A 683 24.24 -1.51 -4.00
C ASN A 683 24.98 -1.80 -5.30
N ILE A 684 26.25 -2.18 -5.16
CA ILE A 684 27.15 -2.52 -6.27
C ILE A 684 27.72 -3.91 -6.01
N SER A 685 27.98 -4.67 -7.08
CA SER A 685 28.74 -5.92 -7.00
C SER A 685 29.70 -6.06 -8.16
N VAL A 686 30.84 -6.72 -7.87
CA VAL A 686 31.87 -7.01 -8.88
C VAL A 686 31.58 -8.33 -9.56
N ARG A 687 31.75 -8.38 -10.90
CA ARG A 687 31.71 -9.58 -11.74
C ARG A 687 33.07 -9.75 -12.38
N LYS A 688 33.57 -10.98 -12.34
CA LYS A 688 34.87 -11.30 -12.89
C LYS A 688 34.86 -11.25 -14.44
N LYS A 689 36.02 -11.12 -15.03
CA LYS A 689 36.20 -11.37 -16.47
C LYS A 689 35.69 -12.79 -16.79
N ASP A 690 35.03 -12.92 -17.94
CA ASP A 690 34.46 -14.17 -18.46
C ASP A 690 33.35 -14.79 -17.61
N GLU A 691 32.89 -14.11 -16.54
CA GLU A 691 31.72 -14.51 -15.74
C GLU A 691 30.44 -14.18 -16.53
N THR A 692 29.66 -15.23 -16.83
CA THR A 692 28.41 -15.09 -17.59
C THR A 692 27.25 -14.75 -16.65
N PHE A 693 26.57 -13.64 -16.91
CA PHE A 693 25.39 -13.16 -16.21
C PHE A 693 24.46 -12.40 -17.17
N ALA A 694 23.30 -12.04 -16.70
CA ALA A 694 22.35 -11.18 -17.41
C ALA A 694 21.84 -10.06 -16.51
N THR A 695 21.34 -8.97 -17.09
CA THR A 695 20.84 -7.82 -16.34
C THR A 695 19.51 -7.33 -16.90
N THR A 696 18.61 -6.88 -15.99
CA THR A 696 17.38 -6.19 -16.39
C THR A 696 17.61 -4.68 -16.56
N ASP A 697 16.60 -3.98 -17.04
CA ASP A 697 16.52 -2.51 -17.10
C ASP A 697 16.56 -1.81 -15.72
N HIS A 698 16.48 -2.55 -14.61
CA HIS A 698 16.68 -2.07 -13.23
C HIS A 698 18.11 -2.26 -12.71
N CYS A 699 19.01 -2.73 -13.57
CA CYS A 699 20.41 -2.97 -13.26
C CYS A 699 21.32 -2.25 -14.26
N GLY A 700 22.24 -1.45 -13.75
CA GLY A 700 23.29 -0.85 -14.55
C GLY A 700 24.56 -1.72 -14.54
N ARG A 701 25.36 -1.59 -15.58
CA ARG A 701 26.64 -2.26 -15.78
C ARG A 701 27.75 -1.26 -16.13
N LEU A 702 28.84 -1.31 -15.38
CA LEU A 702 30.06 -0.59 -15.62
C LEU A 702 31.18 -1.60 -15.99
N LYS A 703 31.61 -1.65 -17.24
CA LYS A 703 32.78 -2.42 -17.66
C LYS A 703 34.04 -1.64 -17.30
N VAL A 704 35.02 -2.29 -16.71
CA VAL A 704 36.37 -1.75 -16.47
C VAL A 704 37.24 -2.19 -17.65
N LEU A 705 37.65 -1.24 -18.47
CA LEU A 705 38.33 -1.51 -19.74
C LEU A 705 39.86 -1.57 -19.65
N ASP A 706 40.42 -0.93 -18.62
CA ASP A 706 41.85 -0.86 -18.39
C ASP A 706 42.30 -1.90 -17.36
N ASP A 707 43.23 -2.79 -17.78
CA ASP A 707 43.73 -3.87 -16.89
C ASP A 707 44.59 -3.35 -15.73
N ALA A 708 45.00 -2.10 -15.74
CA ALA A 708 45.69 -1.43 -14.64
C ALA A 708 44.72 -0.85 -13.60
N LEU A 709 43.40 -0.97 -13.81
CA LEU A 709 42.36 -0.62 -12.82
C LEU A 709 41.81 -1.87 -12.15
N ASP A 710 41.98 -1.97 -10.83
CA ASP A 710 41.42 -3.06 -10.06
C ASP A 710 39.89 -2.88 -9.85
N PRO A 711 39.06 -3.86 -10.29
CA PRO A 711 37.60 -3.75 -10.16
C PRO A 711 37.14 -3.73 -8.71
N ALA A 712 37.82 -4.43 -7.78
CA ALA A 712 37.51 -4.40 -6.37
C ALA A 712 37.82 -3.04 -5.74
N TYR A 713 38.90 -2.40 -6.20
CA TYR A 713 39.22 -1.02 -5.82
C TYR A 713 38.16 -0.04 -6.33
N CYS A 714 37.79 -0.14 -7.61
CA CYS A 714 36.74 0.70 -8.18
C CYS A 714 35.41 0.55 -7.40
N HIS A 715 35.04 -0.69 -7.06
CA HIS A 715 33.89 -0.98 -6.20
C HIS A 715 34.01 -0.29 -4.85
N ALA A 716 35.10 -0.53 -4.13
CA ALA A 716 35.33 0.00 -2.79
C ALA A 716 35.37 1.54 -2.79
N ALA A 717 36.04 2.15 -3.76
CA ALA A 717 36.10 3.60 -3.89
C ALA A 717 34.72 4.24 -4.16
N ILE A 718 33.87 3.61 -4.95
CA ILE A 718 32.52 4.10 -5.21
C ILE A 718 31.61 3.93 -3.98
N VAL A 719 31.63 2.76 -3.32
CA VAL A 719 30.72 2.44 -2.22
C VAL A 719 31.12 3.16 -0.93
N TYR A 720 32.40 3.07 -0.54
CA TYR A 720 32.87 3.56 0.75
C TYR A 720 33.49 4.96 0.67
N GLY A 721 34.07 5.33 -0.48
CA GLY A 721 34.69 6.63 -0.66
C GLY A 721 33.74 7.75 -1.08
N TYR A 722 32.96 7.53 -2.12
CA TYR A 722 32.15 8.56 -2.77
C TYR A 722 30.65 8.26 -2.84
N GLY A 723 30.23 7.01 -2.69
CA GLY A 723 28.81 6.61 -2.77
C GLY A 723 27.91 7.34 -1.77
N ARG A 724 28.42 7.60 -0.58
CA ARG A 724 27.70 8.39 0.46
C ARG A 724 27.62 9.88 0.10
N THR A 725 28.53 10.42 -0.69
CA THR A 725 28.57 11.84 -1.10
C THR A 725 27.50 12.16 -2.14
N PHE A 726 27.13 11.20 -2.97
CA PHE A 726 26.10 11.36 -4.00
C PHE A 726 24.68 11.09 -3.50
N GLY A 727 24.52 10.50 -2.31
CA GLY A 727 23.22 10.24 -1.68
C GLY A 727 22.30 9.40 -2.57
N PHE A 728 22.86 8.39 -3.23
CA PHE A 728 22.05 7.48 -4.04
C PHE A 728 21.16 6.62 -3.17
N ASP A 729 19.86 6.74 -3.39
CA ASP A 729 18.80 6.01 -2.73
C ASP A 729 17.64 5.75 -3.71
N ARG A 730 16.51 5.29 -3.19
CA ARG A 730 15.30 5.07 -3.98
C ARG A 730 14.72 6.35 -4.58
N VAL A 731 15.01 7.50 -4.04
CA VAL A 731 14.56 8.82 -4.52
C VAL A 731 15.58 9.39 -5.48
N THR A 732 16.87 9.35 -5.10
CA THR A 732 18.00 9.83 -5.89
C THR A 732 18.61 8.67 -6.68
N ARG A 733 17.86 8.16 -7.67
CA ARG A 733 18.25 6.96 -8.44
C ARG A 733 19.59 7.12 -9.18
N PRO A 734 20.50 6.13 -9.13
CA PRO A 734 21.76 6.13 -9.83
C PRO A 734 21.59 5.81 -11.34
N SER A 735 20.96 6.74 -12.08
CA SER A 735 20.83 6.65 -13.53
C SER A 735 22.18 6.77 -14.23
N LEU A 736 22.27 6.38 -15.52
CA LEU A 736 23.50 6.54 -16.30
C LEU A 736 24.07 7.96 -16.23
N THR A 737 23.20 8.97 -16.36
CA THR A 737 23.61 10.38 -16.33
C THR A 737 24.15 10.80 -14.96
N ARG A 738 23.62 10.25 -13.88
CA ARG A 738 24.10 10.53 -12.51
C ARG A 738 25.37 9.75 -12.19
N MET A 739 25.43 8.46 -12.58
CA MET A 739 26.64 7.65 -12.44
C MET A 739 27.80 8.21 -13.24
N ALA A 740 27.57 8.78 -14.42
CA ALA A 740 28.59 9.43 -15.21
C ALA A 740 29.28 10.62 -14.52
N LYS A 741 28.62 11.23 -13.52
CA LYS A 741 29.21 12.33 -12.71
C LYS A 741 30.05 11.85 -11.54
N VAL A 742 30.06 10.55 -11.26
CA VAL A 742 30.87 9.97 -10.18
C VAL A 742 32.34 10.02 -10.59
N THR A 743 33.17 10.57 -9.72
CA THR A 743 34.61 10.61 -9.85
C THR A 743 35.24 10.02 -8.59
N PHE A 744 36.38 9.37 -8.74
CA PHE A 744 37.17 8.88 -7.61
C PHE A 744 38.65 8.97 -7.88
N ARG A 745 39.45 8.89 -6.85
CA ARG A 745 40.90 8.98 -6.96
C ARG A 745 41.50 7.60 -7.14
N VAL A 746 42.47 7.47 -8.02
CA VAL A 746 43.21 6.23 -8.29
C VAL A 746 44.70 6.46 -7.96
N PRO A 747 45.34 5.57 -7.18
CA PRO A 747 46.79 5.64 -6.93
C PRO A 747 47.61 5.53 -8.20
N VAL A 748 48.68 6.30 -8.26
CA VAL A 748 49.62 6.24 -9.38
C VAL A 748 51.04 6.11 -8.87
N THR A 749 51.87 5.44 -9.65
CA THR A 749 53.32 5.33 -9.47
C THR A 749 54.01 6.68 -9.65
N GLU A 750 55.29 6.78 -9.35
CA GLU A 750 56.09 7.97 -9.62
C GLU A 750 56.11 8.38 -11.09
N SER A 751 56.02 7.40 -11.99
CA SER A 751 55.91 7.61 -13.45
C SER A 751 54.55 8.06 -13.92
N GLY A 752 53.53 8.13 -13.02
CA GLY A 752 52.16 8.57 -13.35
C GLY A 752 51.26 7.47 -13.95
N LEU A 753 51.71 6.21 -13.95
CA LEU A 753 50.87 5.04 -14.32
C LEU A 753 50.04 4.57 -13.13
N PHE A 754 48.92 3.93 -13.37
CA PHE A 754 48.07 3.36 -12.30
C PHE A 754 48.88 2.31 -11.51
N ASP A 755 48.83 2.42 -10.20
CA ASP A 755 49.49 1.52 -9.27
C ASP A 755 48.51 0.43 -8.79
N LEU A 756 48.58 -0.74 -9.43
CA LEU A 756 47.65 -1.83 -9.19
C LEU A 756 47.80 -2.43 -7.77
N GLU A 757 49.05 -2.55 -7.26
CA GLU A 757 49.31 -3.07 -5.94
C GLU A 757 48.71 -2.15 -4.86
N ALA A 758 48.93 -0.86 -5.01
CA ALA A 758 48.32 0.14 -4.14
C ALA A 758 46.80 0.16 -4.17
N GLN A 759 46.16 -0.09 -5.34
CA GLN A 759 44.71 -0.20 -5.45
C GLN A 759 44.18 -1.43 -4.67
N GLN A 760 44.83 -2.58 -4.81
CA GLN A 760 44.44 -3.80 -4.12
C GLN A 760 44.55 -3.69 -2.58
N ASP A 761 45.62 -3.04 -2.10
CA ASP A 761 45.79 -2.76 -0.67
C ASP A 761 44.66 -1.88 -0.15
N LEU A 762 44.41 -0.75 -0.82
CA LEU A 762 43.32 0.16 -0.46
C LEU A 762 41.93 -0.48 -0.57
N ALA A 763 41.69 -1.36 -1.53
CA ALA A 763 40.44 -2.09 -1.64
C ALA A 763 40.18 -2.97 -0.38
N ARG A 764 41.21 -3.68 0.08
CA ARG A 764 41.13 -4.49 1.33
C ARG A 764 40.85 -3.62 2.55
N GLU A 765 41.53 -2.46 2.65
CA GLU A 765 41.30 -1.52 3.76
C GLU A 765 39.85 -0.96 3.74
N TYR A 766 39.35 -0.51 2.58
CA TYR A 766 37.99 0.00 2.47
C TYR A 766 36.94 -1.05 2.82
N VAL A 767 37.12 -2.29 2.37
CA VAL A 767 36.19 -3.40 2.72
C VAL A 767 36.21 -3.65 4.23
N ALA A 768 37.40 -3.74 4.84
CA ALA A 768 37.52 -3.96 6.29
C ALA A 768 36.88 -2.84 7.11
N ILE A 769 37.00 -1.58 6.67
CA ILE A 769 36.33 -0.43 7.30
C ILE A 769 34.82 -0.55 7.13
N GLY A 770 34.34 -0.90 5.95
CA GLY A 770 32.93 -1.07 5.68
C GLY A 770 32.29 -2.15 6.54
N ASP A 771 32.93 -3.31 6.63
CA ASP A 771 32.47 -4.44 7.43
C ASP A 771 32.46 -4.09 8.92
N ALA A 772 33.48 -3.38 9.42
CA ALA A 772 33.53 -2.94 10.81
C ALA A 772 32.41 -1.93 11.14
N VAL A 773 32.12 -0.98 10.25
CA VAL A 773 31.02 -0.02 10.40
C VAL A 773 29.67 -0.74 10.40
N GLN A 774 29.44 -1.64 9.45
CA GLN A 774 28.19 -2.40 9.37
C GLN A 774 28.00 -3.28 10.61
N GLY A 775 29.03 -4.00 11.04
CA GLY A 775 28.97 -4.82 12.26
C GLY A 775 28.69 -4.01 13.53
N ALA A 776 29.22 -2.78 13.61
CA ALA A 776 28.92 -1.87 14.70
C ALA A 776 27.45 -1.36 14.64
N GLU A 777 26.97 -0.99 13.47
CA GLU A 777 25.55 -0.57 13.26
C GLU A 777 24.58 -1.70 13.62
N ASP A 778 24.86 -2.94 13.21
CA ASP A 778 24.02 -4.10 13.52
C ASP A 778 23.99 -4.39 15.03
N SER A 779 25.15 -4.32 15.70
CA SER A 779 25.28 -4.54 17.15
C SER A 779 24.53 -3.47 17.97
N LEU A 780 24.62 -2.21 17.57
CA LEU A 780 23.90 -1.10 18.22
C LEU A 780 22.40 -1.15 17.96
N SER A 781 22.00 -1.55 16.76
CA SER A 781 20.59 -1.71 16.40
C SER A 781 19.91 -2.79 17.22
N ALA A 782 20.61 -3.88 17.51
CA ALA A 782 20.11 -4.94 18.37
C ALA A 782 19.86 -4.45 19.82
N LEU A 783 20.71 -3.57 20.35
CA LEU A 783 20.51 -2.95 21.65
C LEU A 783 19.39 -1.90 21.67
N ALA A 784 19.20 -1.16 20.57
CA ALA A 784 18.25 -0.04 20.52
C ALA A 784 16.78 -0.47 20.67
N VAL A 785 16.46 -1.73 20.39
CA VAL A 785 15.12 -2.29 20.54
C VAL A 785 14.83 -2.84 21.94
N LEU A 786 15.85 -2.94 22.79
CA LEU A 786 15.72 -3.47 24.16
C LEU A 786 15.22 -2.41 25.12
N LYS A 787 14.33 -2.80 26.04
CA LYS A 787 13.87 -1.92 27.13
C LYS A 787 14.27 -2.53 28.47
N PRO A 788 14.92 -1.76 29.36
CA PRO A 788 15.25 -2.25 30.68
C PRO A 788 13.97 -2.45 31.49
N ARG A 789 13.85 -3.61 32.14
CA ARG A 789 12.81 -3.90 33.12
C ARG A 789 13.40 -3.63 34.52
N ALA A 790 12.86 -2.64 35.20
CA ALA A 790 13.09 -2.49 36.63
C ALA A 790 12.10 -3.42 37.36
N ASP A 791 12.56 -4.50 37.92
CA ASP A 791 11.76 -5.32 38.82
C ASP A 791 11.56 -4.51 40.10
N LEU A 792 10.46 -3.79 40.20
CA LEU A 792 9.96 -3.29 41.47
C LEU A 792 9.37 -4.50 42.19
N PRO A 793 9.73 -4.77 43.47
CA PRO A 793 9.07 -5.81 44.24
C PRO A 793 7.57 -5.51 44.29
N ASN A 794 6.73 -6.50 43.96
CA ASN A 794 5.29 -6.40 44.17
C ASN A 794 5.07 -6.29 45.67
N ASP A 795 4.80 -5.06 46.14
CA ASP A 795 4.27 -4.82 47.46
C ASP A 795 2.84 -5.35 47.52
N ALA A 796 2.64 -6.54 48.06
CA ALA A 796 1.47 -7.02 48.73
C ALA A 796 1.16 -8.52 48.49
N GLU A 797 2.02 -9.42 48.91
CA GLU A 797 1.57 -10.79 49.32
C GLU A 797 2.72 -11.66 49.88
N ASP A 798 3.55 -11.15 50.80
CA ASP A 798 4.33 -11.99 51.72
C ASP A 798 4.82 -11.21 52.95
N LEU A 799 3.86 -10.74 53.77
CA LEU A 799 4.13 -10.43 55.17
C LEU A 799 3.46 -11.49 56.03
N GLY A 800 3.94 -12.72 55.90
CA GLY A 800 3.74 -13.81 56.82
C GLY A 800 5.00 -14.00 57.67
N THR A 801 4.98 -13.41 58.84
CA THR A 801 5.76 -13.86 60.02
C THR A 801 7.04 -14.66 59.86
N HIS A 802 8.21 -13.98 60.07
CA HIS A 802 9.26 -14.54 60.91
C HIS A 802 10.33 -13.48 61.26
N GLY A 803 10.50 -13.27 62.56
CA GLY A 803 11.77 -13.13 63.26
C GLY A 803 12.62 -11.89 63.05
N LEU A 804 12.56 -10.98 64.02
CA LEU A 804 13.57 -9.95 64.33
C LEU A 804 15.01 -10.55 64.35
N GLY A 805 15.85 -10.02 63.47
CA GLY A 805 17.28 -10.24 63.53
C GLY A 805 18.02 -8.98 63.07
N GLN A 806 18.83 -8.43 63.93
CA GLN A 806 19.64 -7.20 63.79
C GLN A 806 20.43 -7.18 62.48
N ALA A 807 20.44 -6.04 61.81
CA ALA A 807 21.36 -5.71 60.71
C ALA A 807 22.04 -4.37 61.02
N GLU A 808 23.32 -4.44 61.10
CA GLU A 808 24.25 -3.32 61.21
C GLU A 808 24.39 -2.59 59.84
N GLY A 809 24.68 -1.31 59.93
CA GLY A 809 24.71 -0.26 58.97
C GLY A 809 25.46 -0.47 57.66
N VAL A 810 24.86 0.08 56.60
CA VAL A 810 25.55 0.51 55.39
C VAL A 810 25.11 1.94 55.04
N GLY A 811 26.12 2.76 54.84
CA GLY A 811 26.05 4.20 54.76
C GLY A 811 25.24 4.75 53.55
N VAL A 812 24.56 5.81 53.86
CA VAL A 812 23.86 6.67 52.90
C VAL A 812 24.87 7.48 52.10
N ILE A 813 24.91 7.31 50.77
CA ILE A 813 25.60 8.24 49.88
C ILE A 813 24.58 9.27 49.45
N SER A 814 24.72 10.50 49.95
CA SER A 814 23.94 11.65 49.57
C SER A 814 24.35 12.15 48.18
N ALA A 815 23.37 12.19 47.26
CA ALA A 815 23.52 12.90 45.98
C ALA A 815 23.24 14.37 46.18
N THR A 816 24.23 15.22 45.91
CA THR A 816 24.13 16.67 45.90
C THR A 816 23.51 17.14 44.59
N PRO A 817 22.55 18.10 44.58
CA PRO A 817 22.00 18.59 43.36
C PRO A 817 22.93 19.61 42.70
N LEU A 818 23.18 19.46 41.41
CA LEU A 818 23.88 20.44 40.58
C LEU A 818 22.99 21.64 40.34
N SER A 819 23.48 22.81 40.72
CA SER A 819 22.88 24.11 40.60
C SER A 819 22.76 24.57 39.13
N SER A 820 21.63 25.17 38.84
CA SER A 820 21.33 25.94 37.64
C SER A 820 22.06 27.31 37.70
N GLU A 821 22.97 27.57 36.76
CA GLU A 821 23.28 28.94 36.32
C GLU A 821 23.88 28.95 34.92
N GLY A 822 23.35 29.80 34.03
CA GLY A 822 23.97 30.06 32.75
C GLY A 822 23.03 30.48 31.61
N ARG A 823 22.14 31.46 31.84
CA ARG A 823 21.51 32.22 30.72
C ARG A 823 22.60 33.05 30.01
N ARG A 824 22.80 32.82 28.73
CA ARG A 824 23.31 33.86 27.82
C ARG A 824 22.39 34.05 26.62
N ALA A 825 22.06 35.30 26.41
CA ALA A 825 21.22 35.86 25.39
C ALA A 825 21.80 35.71 23.97
N ARG A 826 20.94 35.49 22.98
CA ARG A 826 21.25 35.68 21.56
C ARG A 826 20.78 37.05 21.10
N PRO A 827 21.54 37.79 20.32
CA PRO A 827 21.09 39.01 19.66
C PRO A 827 20.30 38.66 18.38
N ARG A 828 19.30 39.50 18.12
CA ARG A 828 18.53 39.53 16.87
C ARG A 828 19.40 40.06 15.72
N ARG A 829 19.34 39.38 14.59
CA ARG A 829 19.18 39.99 13.26
C ARG A 829 18.45 38.97 12.36
#